data_1758bdbeddea5c310d94626db8d5bc4a
#
_entry.id   1758bdbeddea5c310d94626db8d5bc4a
#
_cell.length_a   1.000
_cell.length_b   1.000
_cell.length_c   1.000
_cell.angle_alpha   90.00
_cell.angle_beta   90.00
_cell.angle_gamma   90.00
#
_symmetry.space_group_name_H-M   'P 1'
#
loop_
_entity.id
_entity.type
_entity.pdbx_description
1 polymer ?
#
loop_
_entity_poly.entity_id
_entity_poly.type
_entity_poly.pdbx_seq_one_letter_code
_entity_poly.pdbx_strand_id
1 'polypeptide(L)'
;MEHNIPELVAQLTLEEKAGLCSGADFWHTKAVERLGIPTLMVSDGPHGLRTQDPEWDDPNHSRKAVCFPAGCSVAASFDPDLARREGAAIGREARAFGVGVVLGPAVNIKRSPLCGRNFEYYSEDPVLAGELAAGYINGVQSQGVGTSIKHFAANSQEYRRMSASSDMTERTLREIYLPAFETAVKKSQPWTVMCSYNRVNDVFASESRMLLTDILRTEWNFKGFVMSDWGAVADRVKGVAAGLDLEMPGSGGVNDAKIVAAVKAGTLSEAALNKAVIRILNIVFRAADEAAAPAPELDLKGDHTIAAELAKECAVLLQNRGVLPLKKGSKVVYIGGFAKTPRYQGGGSSHINTIRVDSALEMAESHGRRVSYVEGFPADLDQREEEEFLRAVSAAAEADAAVIFAGLPESFESEGFDRSHMRLPESQNNLIARVAAVQKNTVVVLHTGSPVECPWANDVNAVLCMYLGGEGVGAAADALLWGDANPSGRLPETWPLRLEDTPCYLDFPGDGRHVEYREGVYVGYRWYDARKMPVLWPFGHGLSYTGFVYRNAQLTADEFAEGDSVRVRVSVKNVGMMPGKEVVQLYVADCTGTTGRPPKELRKFVKVKLEPGEEKQVEFTLTAQDLSYYDETLGSWYAAPGEYKILLGHSSRDIHATLSVRFSTPRRRPFVIDENTTIGELSKDDRTAGIIQQVLAQAGNTLTGGNAGGSEIASSEAVAQMLDSMPLRGIVNFGGPAAAGMITPLLEILRAAIQ
;
A
#
# COMPACT_ATOMS: atom_id res chain seq x y z
N MET A 1 33.34 7.24 -13.95
CA MET A 1 33.98 8.43 -14.64
C MET A 1 33.01 9.60 -14.52
N GLU A 2 33.52 10.84 -14.40
CA GLU A 2 32.66 12.01 -14.36
C GLU A 2 32.22 12.34 -15.81
N HIS A 3 30.98 12.06 -16.16
CA HIS A 3 30.43 12.32 -17.50
C HIS A 3 29.93 13.77 -17.55
N ASN A 4 30.41 14.58 -18.50
CA ASN A 4 29.93 15.94 -18.69
C ASN A 4 28.60 15.93 -19.47
N ILE A 5 27.51 15.56 -18.80
CA ILE A 5 26.18 15.41 -19.40
C ILE A 5 25.68 16.70 -20.05
N PRO A 6 25.83 17.91 -19.47
CA PRO A 6 25.46 19.14 -20.16
C PRO A 6 26.14 19.35 -21.52
N GLU A 7 27.42 19.01 -21.62
CA GLU A 7 28.19 19.10 -22.86
C GLU A 7 27.72 18.06 -23.90
N LEU A 8 27.42 16.83 -23.46
CA LEU A 8 26.85 15.81 -24.34
C LEU A 8 25.48 16.26 -24.88
N VAL A 9 24.61 16.82 -24.04
CA VAL A 9 23.30 17.32 -24.47
C VAL A 9 23.41 18.47 -25.47
N ALA A 10 24.44 19.32 -25.34
CA ALA A 10 24.70 20.40 -26.31
C ALA A 10 25.16 19.87 -27.68
N GLN A 11 25.76 18.66 -27.75
CA GLN A 11 26.21 18.04 -28.99
C GLN A 11 25.12 17.17 -29.66
N LEU A 12 24.02 16.85 -28.97
CA LEU A 12 22.91 16.08 -29.52
C LEU A 12 22.10 16.93 -30.50
N THR A 13 21.71 16.32 -31.64
CA THR A 13 20.69 16.90 -32.51
C THR A 13 19.31 16.87 -31.84
N LEU A 14 18.37 17.65 -32.35
CA LEU A 14 17.00 17.66 -31.83
C LEU A 14 16.33 16.28 -31.98
N GLU A 15 16.59 15.61 -33.11
CA GLU A 15 16.10 14.26 -33.40
C GLU A 15 16.68 13.22 -32.45
N GLU A 16 17.95 13.30 -32.09
CA GLU A 16 18.59 12.43 -31.09
C GLU A 16 18.05 12.68 -29.69
N LYS A 17 17.85 13.95 -29.31
CA LYS A 17 17.20 14.31 -28.01
C LYS A 17 15.81 13.71 -27.92
N ALA A 18 14.99 13.86 -28.95
CA ALA A 18 13.65 13.27 -29.00
C ALA A 18 13.71 11.74 -28.95
N GLY A 19 14.66 11.14 -29.69
CA GLY A 19 14.88 9.72 -29.73
C GLY A 19 15.27 9.12 -28.38
N LEU A 20 16.16 9.77 -27.61
CA LEU A 20 16.54 9.35 -26.26
C LEU A 20 15.36 9.35 -25.25
N CYS A 21 14.28 10.08 -25.56
CA CYS A 21 13.08 10.12 -24.74
C CYS A 21 12.10 8.98 -25.06
N SER A 22 12.46 7.98 -25.87
CA SER A 22 11.63 6.79 -26.13
C SER A 22 12.50 5.52 -26.21
N GLY A 23 11.87 4.36 -25.95
CA GLY A 23 12.53 3.07 -26.02
C GLY A 23 13.05 2.75 -27.43
N ALA A 24 14.14 1.99 -27.51
CA ALA A 24 14.66 1.40 -28.75
C ALA A 24 13.82 0.19 -29.15
N ASP A 25 13.47 -0.61 -28.19
CA ASP A 25 12.64 -1.80 -28.30
C ASP A 25 11.77 -1.93 -27.03
N PHE A 26 11.33 -3.15 -26.70
CA PHE A 26 10.45 -3.41 -25.56
C PHE A 26 11.15 -3.23 -24.21
N TRP A 27 12.50 -3.36 -24.14
CA TRP A 27 13.27 -3.39 -22.90
C TRP A 27 14.45 -2.42 -22.82
N HIS A 28 14.80 -1.75 -23.92
CA HIS A 28 16.03 -0.94 -23.96
C HIS A 28 15.75 0.52 -24.31
N THR A 29 16.56 1.40 -23.74
CA THR A 29 16.69 2.78 -24.19
C THR A 29 17.55 2.86 -25.46
N LYS A 30 17.41 3.95 -26.23
CA LYS A 30 18.23 4.16 -27.43
C LYS A 30 19.65 4.58 -27.06
N ALA A 31 20.62 4.07 -27.80
CA ALA A 31 22.01 4.52 -27.77
C ALA A 31 22.25 5.69 -28.73
N VAL A 32 23.33 6.46 -28.51
CA VAL A 32 23.89 7.41 -29.47
C VAL A 32 25.40 7.15 -29.58
N GLU A 33 25.74 6.19 -30.44
CA GLU A 33 27.10 5.63 -30.54
C GLU A 33 28.17 6.70 -30.80
N ARG A 34 27.90 7.69 -31.68
CA ARG A 34 28.84 8.77 -32.02
C ARG A 34 29.27 9.63 -30.80
N LEU A 35 28.46 9.61 -29.73
CA LEU A 35 28.74 10.34 -28.47
C LEU A 35 29.04 9.40 -27.31
N GLY A 36 29.16 8.10 -27.55
CA GLY A 36 29.43 7.11 -26.52
C GLY A 36 28.30 6.94 -25.51
N ILE A 37 27.06 7.29 -25.87
CA ILE A 37 25.87 7.10 -25.02
C ILE A 37 25.40 5.66 -25.18
N PRO A 38 25.48 4.82 -24.13
CA PRO A 38 25.09 3.43 -24.20
C PRO A 38 23.57 3.24 -24.06
N THR A 39 23.10 2.03 -24.35
CA THR A 39 21.74 1.60 -24.02
C THR A 39 21.62 1.23 -22.54
N LEU A 40 20.41 1.35 -21.99
CA LEU A 40 20.05 0.87 -20.65
C LEU A 40 18.97 -0.20 -20.80
N MET A 41 19.20 -1.38 -20.23
CA MET A 41 18.20 -2.45 -20.16
C MET A 41 17.35 -2.31 -18.92
N VAL A 42 16.03 -2.39 -19.06
CA VAL A 42 15.06 -2.50 -17.97
C VAL A 42 14.39 -3.87 -18.02
N SER A 43 13.92 -4.38 -16.90
CA SER A 43 13.26 -5.69 -16.83
C SER A 43 12.14 -5.68 -15.81
N ASP A 44 11.01 -6.33 -16.14
CA ASP A 44 9.99 -6.66 -15.15
C ASP A 44 10.56 -7.48 -14.02
N GLY A 45 9.92 -7.40 -12.88
CA GLY A 45 10.18 -8.28 -11.77
C GLY A 45 10.11 -7.66 -10.38
N PRO A 46 8.92 -7.27 -9.88
CA PRO A 46 8.77 -6.78 -8.51
C PRO A 46 9.10 -7.85 -7.44
N HIS A 47 9.01 -9.14 -7.77
CA HIS A 47 9.33 -10.26 -6.87
C HIS A 47 10.20 -11.37 -7.51
N GLY A 48 10.98 -11.01 -8.52
CA GLY A 48 11.86 -11.89 -9.32
C GLY A 48 11.97 -11.33 -10.74
N LEU A 49 12.94 -11.75 -11.51
CA LEU A 49 13.19 -11.17 -12.83
C LEU A 49 12.37 -11.87 -13.94
N ARG A 50 11.76 -11.06 -14.80
CA ARG A 50 11.20 -11.50 -16.10
C ARG A 50 12.03 -10.90 -17.23
N THR A 51 13.28 -11.31 -17.33
CA THR A 51 14.21 -10.84 -18.35
C THR A 51 14.04 -11.67 -19.62
N GLN A 52 13.85 -11.00 -20.75
CA GLN A 52 13.75 -11.68 -22.06
C GLN A 52 14.98 -12.55 -22.30
N ASP A 53 14.74 -13.78 -22.79
CA ASP A 53 15.81 -14.65 -23.23
C ASP A 53 16.30 -14.22 -24.64
N PRO A 54 17.57 -13.82 -24.81
CA PRO A 54 18.09 -13.35 -26.08
C PRO A 54 18.15 -14.43 -27.17
N GLU A 55 17.99 -15.71 -26.81
CA GLU A 55 17.92 -16.81 -27.77
C GLU A 55 16.54 -16.89 -28.45
N TRP A 56 15.54 -16.16 -27.95
CA TRP A 56 14.16 -16.15 -28.45
C TRP A 56 13.73 -14.76 -28.89
N ASP A 57 13.18 -14.68 -30.09
CA ASP A 57 12.58 -13.44 -30.64
C ASP A 57 11.11 -13.28 -30.17
N ASP A 58 10.85 -13.57 -28.89
CA ASP A 58 9.56 -13.41 -28.23
C ASP A 58 9.74 -12.65 -26.90
N PRO A 59 9.19 -11.45 -26.76
CA PRO A 59 9.30 -10.66 -25.52
C PRO A 59 8.62 -11.33 -24.32
N ASN A 60 7.80 -12.36 -24.55
CA ASN A 60 7.16 -13.13 -23.49
C ASN A 60 7.97 -14.35 -23.07
N HIS A 61 9.01 -14.73 -23.80
CA HIS A 61 9.92 -15.80 -23.39
C HIS A 61 11.03 -15.24 -22.50
N SER A 62 11.04 -15.65 -21.23
CA SER A 62 11.97 -15.13 -20.25
C SER A 62 12.96 -16.19 -19.77
N ARG A 63 14.15 -15.73 -19.39
CA ARG A 63 15.15 -16.53 -18.69
C ARG A 63 14.60 -17.06 -17.39
N LYS A 64 15.16 -18.18 -16.93
CA LYS A 64 14.85 -18.70 -15.61
C LYS A 64 15.45 -17.81 -14.52
N ALA A 65 14.65 -17.49 -13.52
CA ALA A 65 15.02 -16.69 -12.37
C ALA A 65 14.34 -17.21 -11.11
N VAL A 66 14.73 -16.74 -9.93
CA VAL A 66 14.07 -17.12 -8.68
C VAL A 66 12.80 -16.27 -8.50
N CYS A 67 11.69 -16.95 -8.21
CA CYS A 67 10.45 -16.32 -7.82
C CYS A 67 10.39 -16.18 -6.29
N PHE A 68 10.63 -14.97 -5.80
CA PHE A 68 10.49 -14.62 -4.39
C PHE A 68 9.01 -14.44 -4.01
N PRO A 69 8.68 -14.28 -2.70
CA PRO A 69 7.33 -13.97 -2.27
C PRO A 69 6.79 -12.70 -2.93
N ALA A 70 5.56 -12.74 -3.45
CA ALA A 70 4.93 -11.58 -4.07
C ALA A 70 4.68 -10.44 -3.06
N GLY A 71 4.42 -9.21 -3.55
CA GLY A 71 4.24 -8.03 -2.71
C GLY A 71 3.26 -8.19 -1.55
N CYS A 72 2.10 -8.84 -1.79
CA CYS A 72 1.12 -9.16 -0.74
C CYS A 72 1.68 -10.04 0.37
N SER A 73 2.58 -10.97 0.00
CA SER A 73 3.25 -11.86 0.93
C SER A 73 4.33 -11.13 1.71
N VAL A 74 5.23 -10.41 1.03
CA VAL A 74 6.28 -9.61 1.67
C VAL A 74 5.70 -8.60 2.66
N ALA A 75 4.57 -7.98 2.30
CA ALA A 75 3.89 -7.03 3.18
C ALA A 75 3.44 -7.65 4.51
N ALA A 76 3.06 -8.92 4.49
CA ALA A 76 2.69 -9.63 5.70
C ALA A 76 3.87 -9.84 6.67
N SER A 77 5.11 -9.68 6.22
CA SER A 77 6.26 -9.75 7.11
C SER A 77 6.33 -8.59 8.10
N PHE A 78 5.82 -7.40 7.76
CA PHE A 78 6.03 -6.15 8.51
C PHE A 78 7.52 -5.93 8.85
N ASP A 79 8.39 -6.25 7.90
CA ASP A 79 9.83 -6.25 8.08
C ASP A 79 10.55 -5.60 6.88
N PRO A 80 10.93 -4.31 6.96
CA PRO A 80 11.67 -3.63 5.90
C PRO A 80 13.05 -4.25 5.61
N ASP A 81 13.69 -4.89 6.60
CA ASP A 81 14.94 -5.61 6.40
C ASP A 81 14.75 -6.90 5.59
N LEU A 82 13.62 -7.57 5.74
CA LEU A 82 13.24 -8.70 4.89
C LEU A 82 13.07 -8.25 3.44
N ALA A 83 12.32 -7.17 3.21
CA ALA A 83 12.16 -6.58 1.87
C ALA A 83 13.52 -6.14 1.28
N ARG A 84 14.44 -5.65 2.10
CA ARG A 84 15.81 -5.32 1.68
C ARG A 84 16.61 -6.56 1.27
N ARG A 85 16.46 -7.67 1.99
CA ARG A 85 17.12 -8.95 1.65
C ARG A 85 16.60 -9.50 0.31
N GLU A 86 15.29 -9.45 0.09
CA GLU A 86 14.67 -9.82 -1.19
C GLU A 86 15.20 -8.94 -2.33
N GLY A 87 15.14 -7.62 -2.16
CA GLY A 87 15.66 -6.67 -3.14
C GLY A 87 17.15 -6.89 -3.46
N ALA A 88 17.98 -7.23 -2.46
CA ALA A 88 19.38 -7.53 -2.69
C ALA A 88 19.61 -8.82 -3.49
N ALA A 89 18.79 -9.85 -3.28
CA ALA A 89 18.84 -11.08 -4.08
C ALA A 89 18.43 -10.82 -5.53
N ILE A 90 17.30 -10.16 -5.76
CA ILE A 90 16.85 -9.73 -7.11
C ILE A 90 17.91 -8.84 -7.79
N GLY A 91 18.53 -7.92 -7.04
CA GLY A 91 19.58 -7.05 -7.57
C GLY A 91 20.84 -7.82 -8.02
N ARG A 92 21.22 -8.88 -7.32
CA ARG A 92 22.34 -9.76 -7.75
C ARG A 92 22.01 -10.49 -9.05
N GLU A 93 20.82 -11.06 -9.16
CA GLU A 93 20.37 -11.71 -10.40
C GLU A 93 20.30 -10.70 -11.55
N ALA A 94 19.76 -9.49 -11.30
CA ALA A 94 19.70 -8.41 -12.28
C ALA A 94 21.09 -8.03 -12.81
N ARG A 95 22.07 -7.90 -11.94
CA ARG A 95 23.47 -7.65 -12.32
C ARG A 95 24.02 -8.77 -13.21
N ALA A 96 23.78 -10.03 -12.82
CA ALA A 96 24.24 -11.19 -13.60
C ALA A 96 23.59 -11.28 -14.98
N PHE A 97 22.36 -10.78 -15.14
CA PHE A 97 21.65 -10.73 -16.42
C PHE A 97 21.89 -9.44 -17.23
N GLY A 98 22.66 -8.50 -16.72
CA GLY A 98 22.93 -7.22 -17.39
C GLY A 98 21.77 -6.22 -17.32
N VAL A 99 20.84 -6.40 -16.43
CA VAL A 99 19.72 -5.49 -16.19
C VAL A 99 20.20 -4.26 -15.43
N GLY A 100 19.93 -3.08 -15.96
CA GLY A 100 20.30 -1.81 -15.30
C GLY A 100 19.22 -1.25 -14.38
N VAL A 101 17.92 -1.55 -14.64
CA VAL A 101 16.78 -1.12 -13.81
C VAL A 101 15.74 -2.22 -13.70
N VAL A 102 15.36 -2.58 -12.48
CA VAL A 102 14.24 -3.48 -12.18
C VAL A 102 12.95 -2.67 -12.05
N LEU A 103 11.88 -3.09 -12.75
CA LEU A 103 10.57 -2.43 -12.76
C LEU A 103 9.74 -2.86 -11.54
N GLY A 104 10.09 -2.32 -10.41
CA GLY A 104 9.50 -2.57 -9.09
C GLY A 104 10.13 -1.65 -8.02
N PRO A 105 9.56 -1.66 -6.80
CA PRO A 105 8.40 -2.39 -6.36
C PRO A 105 7.08 -1.74 -6.78
N ALA A 106 5.96 -2.50 -6.74
CA ALA A 106 4.62 -1.99 -6.97
C ALA A 106 3.93 -1.65 -5.64
N VAL A 107 3.49 -0.40 -5.46
CA VAL A 107 3.08 0.13 -4.14
C VAL A 107 1.70 0.76 -4.11
N ASN A 108 0.87 0.52 -5.12
CA ASN A 108 -0.49 1.04 -5.12
C ASN A 108 -1.29 0.49 -3.93
N ILE A 109 -2.20 1.30 -3.42
CA ILE A 109 -3.01 0.92 -2.27
C ILE A 109 -4.06 -0.12 -2.65
N LYS A 110 -4.20 -1.16 -1.84
CA LYS A 110 -5.25 -2.17 -1.95
C LYS A 110 -6.60 -1.57 -1.54
N ARG A 111 -7.23 -0.88 -2.48
CA ARG A 111 -8.50 -0.18 -2.28
C ARG A 111 -9.69 -1.14 -2.21
N SER A 112 -9.73 -2.06 -3.17
CA SER A 112 -10.74 -3.12 -3.26
C SER A 112 -10.09 -4.49 -3.24
N PRO A 113 -10.64 -5.48 -2.53
CA PRO A 113 -10.14 -6.85 -2.61
C PRO A 113 -10.30 -7.48 -4.01
N LEU A 114 -11.07 -6.85 -4.89
CA LEU A 114 -11.32 -7.32 -6.24
C LEU A 114 -10.24 -6.93 -7.25
N CYS A 115 -9.39 -5.94 -6.95
CA CYS A 115 -8.34 -5.51 -7.90
C CYS A 115 -7.42 -6.66 -8.28
N GLY A 116 -7.32 -6.93 -9.58
CA GLY A 116 -6.58 -8.08 -10.11
C GLY A 116 -5.10 -8.08 -9.78
N ARG A 117 -4.50 -6.90 -9.59
CA ARG A 117 -3.07 -6.73 -9.24
C ARG A 117 -2.78 -6.63 -7.74
N ASN A 118 -3.77 -6.88 -6.86
CA ASN A 118 -3.53 -6.84 -5.41
C ASN A 118 -2.40 -7.78 -4.95
N PHE A 119 -2.14 -8.87 -5.66
CA PHE A 119 -1.09 -9.81 -5.31
C PHE A 119 0.32 -9.19 -5.36
N GLU A 120 0.57 -8.20 -6.23
CA GLU A 120 1.86 -7.52 -6.32
C GLU A 120 1.94 -6.24 -5.47
N TYR A 121 0.81 -5.72 -4.97
CA TYR A 121 0.74 -4.55 -4.11
C TYR A 121 0.94 -4.92 -2.65
N TYR A 122 1.56 -4.04 -1.87
CA TYR A 122 1.89 -4.34 -0.48
C TYR A 122 0.66 -4.30 0.43
N SER A 123 -0.02 -3.16 0.59
CA SER A 123 -0.95 -2.96 1.71
C SER A 123 -2.11 -2.03 1.40
N GLU A 124 -3.14 -2.07 2.24
CA GLU A 124 -4.17 -1.04 2.37
C GLU A 124 -3.66 0.19 3.17
N ASP A 125 -2.52 0.06 3.84
CA ASP A 125 -1.92 1.11 4.65
C ASP A 125 -0.67 1.69 3.97
N PRO A 126 -0.64 3.02 3.73
CA PRO A 126 0.46 3.66 3.01
C PRO A 126 1.78 3.70 3.79
N VAL A 127 1.75 3.67 5.14
CA VAL A 127 2.96 3.65 5.96
C VAL A 127 3.66 2.31 5.81
N LEU A 128 2.92 1.21 5.93
CA LEU A 128 3.47 -0.13 5.73
C LEU A 128 4.03 -0.29 4.32
N ALA A 129 3.24 0.11 3.30
CA ALA A 129 3.66 0.01 1.90
C ALA A 129 4.94 0.81 1.62
N GLY A 130 5.05 2.03 2.16
CA GLY A 130 6.20 2.91 1.94
C GLY A 130 7.49 2.43 2.61
N GLU A 131 7.39 1.92 3.84
CA GLU A 131 8.56 1.41 4.58
C GLU A 131 9.15 0.16 3.90
N LEU A 132 8.29 -0.76 3.47
CA LEU A 132 8.71 -1.97 2.75
C LEU A 132 9.30 -1.62 1.37
N ALA A 133 8.67 -0.69 0.66
CA ALA A 133 9.19 -0.22 -0.62
C ALA A 133 10.59 0.38 -0.48
N ALA A 134 10.82 1.19 0.55
CA ALA A 134 12.14 1.75 0.83
C ALA A 134 13.16 0.65 1.12
N GLY A 135 12.78 -0.37 1.88
CA GLY A 135 13.62 -1.55 2.13
C GLY A 135 14.03 -2.25 0.83
N TYR A 136 13.05 -2.61 0.01
CA TYR A 136 13.24 -3.27 -1.29
C TYR A 136 14.18 -2.46 -2.21
N ILE A 137 13.87 -1.16 -2.41
CA ILE A 137 14.66 -0.27 -3.27
C ILE A 137 16.10 -0.20 -2.81
N ASN A 138 16.34 -0.01 -1.51
CA ASN A 138 17.68 0.02 -0.94
C ASN A 138 18.42 -1.33 -1.14
N GLY A 139 17.68 -2.45 -1.08
CA GLY A 139 18.23 -3.78 -1.37
C GLY A 139 18.72 -3.90 -2.80
N VAL A 140 17.87 -3.64 -3.79
CA VAL A 140 18.23 -3.70 -5.23
C VAL A 140 19.35 -2.74 -5.55
N GLN A 141 19.23 -1.48 -5.12
CA GLN A 141 20.22 -0.44 -5.42
C GLN A 141 21.58 -0.67 -4.75
N SER A 142 21.64 -1.44 -3.65
CA SER A 142 22.90 -1.85 -3.03
C SER A 142 23.74 -2.78 -3.92
N GLN A 143 23.14 -3.35 -4.96
CA GLN A 143 23.81 -4.21 -5.94
C GLN A 143 24.23 -3.46 -7.22
N GLY A 144 24.10 -2.13 -7.26
CA GLY A 144 24.40 -1.32 -8.44
C GLY A 144 23.36 -1.43 -9.54
N VAL A 145 22.12 -1.77 -9.21
CA VAL A 145 20.97 -1.85 -10.12
C VAL A 145 19.93 -0.84 -9.68
N GLY A 146 19.32 -0.11 -10.62
CA GLY A 146 18.25 0.81 -10.34
C GLY A 146 16.90 0.12 -10.10
N THR A 147 15.97 0.88 -9.58
CA THR A 147 14.56 0.48 -9.41
C THR A 147 13.63 1.46 -10.08
N SER A 148 12.47 1.00 -10.50
CA SER A 148 11.37 1.84 -10.96
C SER A 148 10.15 1.59 -10.10
N ILE A 149 9.96 2.41 -9.06
CA ILE A 149 8.76 2.30 -8.21
C ILE A 149 7.51 2.61 -9.03
N LYS A 150 6.44 1.79 -8.87
CA LYS A 150 5.26 1.81 -9.73
C LYS A 150 3.97 1.55 -8.95
N HIS A 151 2.81 1.92 -9.43
CA HIS A 151 2.51 2.73 -10.61
C HIS A 151 2.02 4.12 -10.14
N PHE A 152 2.72 5.17 -10.45
CA PHE A 152 2.50 6.52 -9.92
C PHE A 152 1.47 7.29 -10.75
N ALA A 153 0.17 7.46 -10.28
CA ALA A 153 -0.38 7.04 -9.00
C ALA A 153 -1.84 6.55 -9.16
N ALA A 154 -2.38 6.00 -8.06
CA ALA A 154 -3.80 5.63 -7.92
C ALA A 154 -4.31 4.62 -8.97
N ASN A 155 -3.47 3.67 -9.40
CA ASN A 155 -3.87 2.54 -10.24
C ASN A 155 -4.35 1.38 -9.35
N SER A 156 -5.61 1.42 -8.90
CA SER A 156 -6.16 0.48 -7.92
C SER A 156 -7.26 -0.42 -8.49
N GLN A 157 -7.31 -0.58 -9.81
CA GLN A 157 -8.18 -1.49 -10.56
C GLN A 157 -7.62 -1.80 -11.94
N GLU A 158 -8.07 -2.92 -12.54
CA GLU A 158 -7.71 -3.31 -13.89
C GLU A 158 -8.74 -2.88 -14.94
N TYR A 159 -10.02 -2.85 -14.55
CA TYR A 159 -11.08 -2.47 -15.47
C TYR A 159 -10.85 -1.08 -16.03
N ARG A 160 -10.69 -1.00 -17.36
CA ARG A 160 -10.40 0.22 -18.12
C ARG A 160 -9.22 1.04 -17.59
N ARG A 161 -8.23 0.41 -17.00
CA ARG A 161 -7.06 1.07 -16.39
C ARG A 161 -6.36 2.09 -17.30
N MET A 162 -6.40 1.88 -18.63
CA MET A 162 -5.77 2.77 -19.61
C MET A 162 -6.61 4.02 -19.95
N SER A 163 -7.81 4.16 -19.42
CA SER A 163 -8.70 5.26 -19.83
C SER A 163 -9.59 5.82 -18.71
N ALA A 164 -9.80 5.07 -17.63
CA ALA A 164 -10.62 5.52 -16.50
C ALA A 164 -9.92 6.61 -15.70
N SER A 165 -10.70 7.49 -15.05
CA SER A 165 -10.24 8.50 -14.12
C SER A 165 -10.48 8.06 -12.68
N SER A 166 -9.44 8.08 -11.85
CA SER A 166 -9.52 7.91 -10.40
C SER A 166 -9.77 9.28 -9.77
N ASP A 167 -11.01 9.52 -9.33
CA ASP A 167 -11.47 10.85 -8.91
C ASP A 167 -11.53 10.94 -7.39
N MET A 168 -10.78 11.88 -6.82
CA MET A 168 -10.65 12.04 -5.37
C MET A 168 -10.23 13.46 -4.99
N THR A 169 -10.47 13.82 -3.72
CA THR A 169 -9.96 15.08 -3.16
C THR A 169 -8.43 15.06 -3.07
N GLU A 170 -7.80 16.22 -3.02
CA GLU A 170 -6.36 16.34 -2.84
C GLU A 170 -5.94 15.72 -1.50
N ARG A 171 -6.72 15.89 -0.45
CA ARG A 171 -6.51 15.26 0.84
C ARG A 171 -6.43 13.74 0.74
N THR A 172 -7.39 13.12 0.06
CA THR A 172 -7.40 11.66 -0.15
C THR A 172 -6.18 11.20 -0.92
N LEU A 173 -5.82 11.90 -1.99
CA LEU A 173 -4.63 11.63 -2.77
C LEU A 173 -3.35 11.69 -1.91
N ARG A 174 -3.21 12.76 -1.12
CA ARG A 174 -2.04 13.03 -0.27
C ARG A 174 -1.92 12.12 0.95
N GLU A 175 -3.04 11.70 1.57
CA GLU A 175 -3.00 10.89 2.79
C GLU A 175 -2.97 9.38 2.51
N ILE A 176 -3.50 8.91 1.37
CA ILE A 176 -3.66 7.49 1.08
C ILE A 176 -2.82 7.03 -0.12
N TYR A 177 -2.91 7.69 -1.27
CA TYR A 177 -2.38 7.14 -2.53
C TYR A 177 -0.95 7.58 -2.85
N LEU A 178 -0.47 8.67 -2.27
CA LEU A 178 0.88 9.18 -2.49
C LEU A 178 1.92 8.81 -1.42
N PRO A 179 1.58 8.58 -0.12
CA PRO A 179 2.63 8.49 0.91
C PRO A 179 3.57 7.30 0.78
N ALA A 180 3.14 6.18 0.17
CA ALA A 180 4.04 5.07 -0.10
C ALA A 180 5.17 5.48 -1.07
N PHE A 181 4.83 6.21 -2.13
CA PHE A 181 5.81 6.78 -3.06
C PHE A 181 6.68 7.85 -2.41
N GLU A 182 6.07 8.75 -1.63
CA GLU A 182 6.78 9.81 -0.90
C GLU A 182 7.85 9.23 0.03
N THR A 183 7.47 8.23 0.83
CA THR A 183 8.37 7.54 1.76
C THR A 183 9.52 6.89 1.01
N ALA A 184 9.23 6.16 -0.07
CA ALA A 184 10.24 5.49 -0.88
C ALA A 184 11.20 6.50 -1.54
N VAL A 185 10.68 7.58 -2.12
CA VAL A 185 11.52 8.63 -2.74
C VAL A 185 12.41 9.29 -1.69
N LYS A 186 11.86 9.70 -0.54
CA LYS A 186 12.62 10.40 0.50
C LYS A 186 13.67 9.52 1.18
N LYS A 187 13.40 8.22 1.37
CA LYS A 187 14.31 7.29 2.07
C LYS A 187 15.31 6.58 1.16
N SER A 188 15.00 6.45 -0.14
CA SER A 188 15.76 5.55 -1.01
C SER A 188 16.17 6.19 -2.34
N GLN A 189 15.57 7.29 -2.78
CA GLN A 189 15.81 7.89 -4.09
C GLN A 189 15.90 6.83 -5.20
N PRO A 190 14.77 6.17 -5.56
CA PRO A 190 14.76 5.21 -6.65
C PRO A 190 15.33 5.85 -7.93
N TRP A 191 16.05 5.08 -8.74
CA TRP A 191 16.63 5.66 -9.97
C TRP A 191 15.56 6.12 -10.93
N THR A 192 14.42 5.46 -10.94
CA THR A 192 13.29 5.81 -11.80
C THR A 192 11.96 5.65 -11.08
N VAL A 193 10.94 6.31 -11.63
CA VAL A 193 9.52 6.16 -11.25
C VAL A 193 8.75 5.83 -12.52
N MET A 194 7.82 4.87 -12.44
CA MET A 194 6.91 4.56 -13.54
C MET A 194 5.55 5.22 -13.28
N CYS A 195 5.11 6.10 -14.19
CA CYS A 195 3.76 6.65 -14.11
C CYS A 195 2.72 5.60 -14.49
N SER A 196 1.53 5.71 -13.92
CA SER A 196 0.42 4.78 -14.15
C SER A 196 -0.32 5.04 -15.48
N TYR A 197 -1.17 4.08 -15.86
CA TYR A 197 -2.02 4.18 -17.06
C TYR A 197 -3.16 5.19 -16.93
N ASN A 198 -3.79 5.24 -15.74
CA ASN A 198 -5.05 5.90 -15.50
C ASN A 198 -4.94 7.43 -15.49
N ARG A 199 -6.09 8.07 -15.54
CA ARG A 199 -6.21 9.47 -15.16
C ARG A 199 -6.33 9.60 -13.65
N VAL A 200 -5.91 10.76 -13.15
CA VAL A 200 -6.20 11.22 -11.79
C VAL A 200 -6.91 12.56 -11.92
N ASN A 201 -8.15 12.65 -11.49
CA ASN A 201 -8.99 13.84 -11.65
C ASN A 201 -8.98 14.34 -13.10
N ASP A 202 -9.33 13.46 -14.05
CA ASP A 202 -9.39 13.67 -15.51
C ASP A 202 -8.07 13.91 -16.25
N VAL A 203 -6.93 13.99 -15.57
CA VAL A 203 -5.62 14.18 -16.20
C VAL A 203 -4.85 12.86 -16.20
N PHE A 204 -4.40 12.39 -17.37
CA PHE A 204 -3.55 11.22 -17.45
C PHE A 204 -2.31 11.37 -16.56
N ALA A 205 -1.94 10.33 -15.81
CA ALA A 205 -0.77 10.36 -14.95
C ALA A 205 0.50 10.73 -15.75
N SER A 206 0.60 10.28 -16.99
CA SER A 206 1.69 10.59 -17.92
C SER A 206 1.74 12.06 -18.37
N GLU A 207 0.67 12.84 -18.17
CA GLU A 207 0.54 14.25 -18.56
C GLU A 207 0.34 15.19 -17.34
N SER A 208 0.34 14.64 -16.13
CA SER A 208 0.04 15.40 -14.93
C SER A 208 1.27 16.17 -14.41
N ARG A 209 1.32 17.47 -14.69
CA ARG A 209 2.35 18.36 -14.12
C ARG A 209 2.33 18.32 -12.59
N MET A 210 1.13 18.32 -11.99
CA MET A 210 0.95 18.24 -10.54
C MET A 210 1.69 17.02 -9.98
N LEU A 211 1.47 15.81 -10.55
CA LEU A 211 2.12 14.60 -10.09
C LEU A 211 3.62 14.59 -10.40
N LEU A 212 3.97 14.77 -11.70
CA LEU A 212 5.33 14.49 -12.20
C LEU A 212 6.34 15.60 -11.88
N THR A 213 5.90 16.84 -11.74
CA THR A 213 6.80 17.98 -11.49
C THR A 213 6.58 18.57 -10.12
N ASP A 214 5.35 19.03 -9.81
CA ASP A 214 5.12 19.83 -8.63
C ASP A 214 5.29 18.99 -7.36
N ILE A 215 4.67 17.80 -7.28
CA ILE A 215 4.78 16.88 -6.14
C ILE A 215 6.10 16.10 -6.19
N LEU A 216 6.30 15.29 -7.21
CA LEU A 216 7.41 14.33 -7.25
C LEU A 216 8.78 15.02 -7.20
N ARG A 217 8.95 16.09 -7.99
CA ARG A 217 10.26 16.74 -8.13
C ARG A 217 10.46 17.95 -7.22
N THR A 218 9.44 18.82 -7.13
CA THR A 218 9.58 20.05 -6.35
C THR A 218 9.40 19.77 -4.85
N GLU A 219 8.35 19.07 -4.45
CA GLU A 219 8.11 18.80 -3.03
C GLU A 219 9.00 17.67 -2.47
N TRP A 220 9.11 16.55 -3.20
CA TRP A 220 9.85 15.37 -2.70
C TRP A 220 11.31 15.33 -3.13
N ASN A 221 11.74 16.25 -4.01
CA ASN A 221 13.12 16.35 -4.48
C ASN A 221 13.65 15.07 -5.18
N PHE A 222 12.80 14.41 -5.96
CA PHE A 222 13.17 13.24 -6.76
C PHE A 222 14.21 13.61 -7.82
N LYS A 223 15.28 12.83 -7.93
CA LYS A 223 16.44 13.11 -8.79
C LYS A 223 16.50 12.29 -10.08
N GLY A 224 15.82 11.16 -10.12
CA GLY A 224 15.83 10.25 -11.27
C GLY A 224 14.96 10.68 -12.43
N PHE A 225 14.73 9.79 -13.37
CA PHE A 225 13.79 10.04 -14.46
C PHE A 225 12.45 9.31 -14.25
N VAL A 226 11.40 9.82 -14.89
CA VAL A 226 10.07 9.17 -14.95
C VAL A 226 9.91 8.48 -16.29
N MET A 227 9.57 7.18 -16.26
CA MET A 227 9.15 6.43 -17.44
C MET A 227 7.63 6.24 -17.45
N SER A 228 7.06 6.04 -18.62
CA SER A 228 5.67 5.58 -18.75
C SER A 228 5.55 4.10 -18.40
N ASP A 229 4.39 3.68 -17.92
CA ASP A 229 3.99 2.28 -18.09
C ASP A 229 3.85 1.95 -19.57
N TRP A 230 3.87 0.65 -19.93
CA TRP A 230 3.95 0.18 -21.32
C TRP A 230 2.71 0.54 -22.13
N GLY A 231 2.84 1.59 -22.95
CA GLY A 231 1.74 2.14 -23.76
C GLY A 231 0.86 3.16 -23.01
N ALA A 232 1.29 3.68 -21.86
CA ALA A 232 0.51 4.65 -21.06
C ALA A 232 0.53 6.09 -21.59
N VAL A 233 1.27 6.37 -22.67
CA VAL A 233 1.39 7.73 -23.23
C VAL A 233 0.18 8.07 -24.08
N ALA A 234 -0.61 9.06 -23.69
CA ALA A 234 -1.73 9.59 -24.47
C ALA A 234 -1.27 10.74 -25.39
N ASP A 235 -0.63 11.78 -24.84
CA ASP A 235 -0.04 12.89 -25.60
C ASP A 235 1.44 13.07 -25.17
N ARG A 236 2.35 12.69 -26.07
CA ARG A 236 3.79 12.70 -25.77
C ARG A 236 4.34 14.11 -25.52
N VAL A 237 3.83 15.11 -26.24
CA VAL A 237 4.29 16.50 -26.12
C VAL A 237 3.88 17.07 -24.76
N LYS A 238 2.63 16.85 -24.35
CA LYS A 238 2.16 17.22 -23.01
C LYS A 238 2.93 16.46 -21.94
N GLY A 239 3.22 15.18 -22.16
CA GLY A 239 3.99 14.36 -21.21
C GLY A 239 5.38 14.96 -20.95
N VAL A 240 6.14 15.32 -22.00
CA VAL A 240 7.46 15.97 -21.82
C VAL A 240 7.31 17.30 -21.07
N ALA A 241 6.31 18.10 -21.41
CA ALA A 241 6.05 19.37 -20.75
C ALA A 241 5.69 19.19 -19.27
N ALA A 242 4.99 18.10 -18.91
CA ALA A 242 4.59 17.75 -17.56
C ALA A 242 5.72 17.15 -16.70
N GLY A 243 6.75 16.56 -17.34
CA GLY A 243 7.88 15.93 -16.66
C GLY A 243 8.02 14.42 -16.86
N LEU A 244 7.30 13.83 -17.82
CA LEU A 244 7.52 12.46 -18.31
C LEU A 244 8.76 12.44 -19.20
N ASP A 245 9.80 11.74 -18.76
CA ASP A 245 11.09 11.73 -19.44
C ASP A 245 11.14 10.66 -20.56
N LEU A 246 10.80 9.41 -20.24
CA LEU A 246 10.95 8.26 -21.13
C LEU A 246 9.60 7.60 -21.45
N GLU A 247 9.30 7.42 -22.74
CA GLU A 247 8.18 6.59 -23.21
C GLU A 247 8.62 5.14 -23.38
N MET A 248 7.88 4.19 -22.83
CA MET A 248 8.12 2.75 -23.00
C MET A 248 6.83 2.01 -23.43
N PRO A 249 6.96 0.98 -24.30
CA PRO A 249 8.04 0.85 -25.29
C PRO A 249 8.00 2.01 -26.28
N GLY A 250 9.04 2.18 -27.08
CA GLY A 250 9.05 3.26 -28.10
C GLY A 250 7.97 3.07 -29.16
N SER A 251 7.45 4.18 -29.69
CA SER A 251 6.39 4.21 -30.71
C SER A 251 6.90 4.06 -32.18
N GLY A 252 8.11 3.51 -32.33
CA GLY A 252 8.75 3.40 -33.69
C GLY A 252 9.08 4.76 -34.29
N GLY A 253 9.31 5.79 -33.49
CA GLY A 253 9.66 7.15 -33.90
C GLY A 253 8.46 8.09 -34.15
N VAL A 254 7.23 7.59 -34.08
CA VAL A 254 6.01 8.42 -34.28
C VAL A 254 5.93 9.56 -33.28
N ASN A 255 6.13 9.26 -31.99
CA ASN A 255 6.08 10.26 -30.93
C ASN A 255 7.36 11.11 -30.88
N ASP A 256 8.52 10.57 -31.28
CA ASP A 256 9.76 11.34 -31.43
C ASP A 256 9.56 12.48 -32.47
N ALA A 257 8.93 12.18 -33.59
CA ALA A 257 8.62 13.18 -34.65
C ALA A 257 7.67 14.27 -34.13
N LYS A 258 6.70 13.94 -33.23
CA LYS A 258 5.80 14.93 -32.62
C LYS A 258 6.58 15.88 -31.70
N ILE A 259 7.52 15.35 -30.87
CA ILE A 259 8.40 16.17 -30.04
C ILE A 259 9.21 17.15 -30.90
N VAL A 260 9.87 16.64 -31.94
CA VAL A 260 10.67 17.46 -32.86
C VAL A 260 9.82 18.58 -33.54
N ALA A 261 8.63 18.22 -34.02
CA ALA A 261 7.70 19.19 -34.60
C ALA A 261 7.25 20.25 -33.59
N ALA A 262 6.94 19.85 -32.37
CA ALA A 262 6.50 20.76 -31.30
C ALA A 262 7.61 21.74 -30.89
N VAL A 263 8.87 21.28 -30.79
CA VAL A 263 10.01 22.16 -30.51
C VAL A 263 10.24 23.14 -31.66
N LYS A 264 10.22 22.68 -32.92
CA LYS A 264 10.37 23.55 -34.10
C LYS A 264 9.25 24.58 -34.18
N ALA A 265 8.04 24.23 -33.79
CA ALA A 265 6.88 25.14 -33.73
C ALA A 265 6.87 26.06 -32.49
N GLY A 266 7.75 25.86 -31.52
CA GLY A 266 7.79 26.63 -30.28
C GLY A 266 6.68 26.29 -29.26
N THR A 267 5.90 25.22 -29.48
CA THR A 267 4.85 24.76 -28.56
C THR A 267 5.39 23.88 -27.42
N LEU A 268 6.60 23.33 -27.58
CA LEU A 268 7.39 22.70 -26.54
C LEU A 268 8.74 23.40 -26.43
N SER A 269 9.14 23.82 -25.23
CA SER A 269 10.46 24.43 -25.08
C SER A 269 11.57 23.37 -25.18
N GLU A 270 12.63 23.65 -25.93
CA GLU A 270 13.79 22.76 -26.01
C GLU A 270 14.44 22.55 -24.61
N ALA A 271 14.33 23.55 -23.74
CA ALA A 271 14.79 23.42 -22.35
C ALA A 271 14.04 22.34 -21.55
N ALA A 272 12.75 22.10 -21.80
CA ALA A 272 12.01 21.00 -21.19
C ALA A 272 12.50 19.65 -21.72
N LEU A 273 12.73 19.52 -23.03
CA LEU A 273 13.31 18.34 -23.64
C LEU A 273 14.73 18.07 -23.11
N ASN A 274 15.57 19.08 -23.03
CA ASN A 274 16.93 18.95 -22.50
C ASN A 274 16.92 18.46 -21.04
N LYS A 275 15.97 18.92 -20.20
CA LYS A 275 15.82 18.42 -18.82
C LYS A 275 15.50 16.92 -18.79
N ALA A 276 14.61 16.45 -19.67
CA ALA A 276 14.27 15.02 -19.76
C ALA A 276 15.52 14.20 -20.17
N VAL A 277 16.21 14.62 -21.22
CA VAL A 277 17.45 13.97 -21.70
C VAL A 277 18.52 13.93 -20.61
N ILE A 278 18.76 15.03 -19.90
CA ILE A 278 19.73 15.09 -18.78
C ILE A 278 19.41 14.03 -17.72
N ARG A 279 18.15 13.89 -17.33
CA ARG A 279 17.73 12.91 -16.32
C ARG A 279 17.94 11.48 -16.79
N ILE A 280 17.59 11.19 -18.02
CA ILE A 280 17.81 9.88 -18.65
C ILE A 280 19.29 9.56 -18.67
N LEU A 281 20.14 10.46 -19.20
CA LEU A 281 21.57 10.26 -19.33
C LEU A 281 22.27 10.07 -17.95
N ASN A 282 21.83 10.78 -16.91
CA ASN A 282 22.34 10.57 -15.56
C ASN A 282 22.18 9.11 -15.10
N ILE A 283 21.03 8.51 -15.38
CA ILE A 283 20.76 7.11 -14.99
C ILE A 283 21.43 6.13 -15.94
N VAL A 284 21.42 6.40 -17.25
CA VAL A 284 22.10 5.57 -18.26
C VAL A 284 23.58 5.43 -17.95
N PHE A 285 24.29 6.54 -17.70
CA PHE A 285 25.71 6.51 -17.36
C PHE A 285 25.96 5.92 -15.98
N ARG A 286 25.09 6.19 -14.99
CA ARG A 286 25.17 5.54 -13.69
C ARG A 286 25.10 4.01 -13.82
N ALA A 287 24.16 3.50 -14.58
CA ALA A 287 24.03 2.06 -14.83
C ALA A 287 25.24 1.49 -15.56
N ALA A 288 25.79 2.23 -16.54
CA ALA A 288 26.98 1.82 -17.26
C ALA A 288 28.23 1.79 -16.36
N ASP A 289 28.40 2.79 -15.49
CA ASP A 289 29.52 2.82 -14.52
C ASP A 289 29.42 1.68 -13.50
N GLU A 290 28.22 1.39 -12.99
CA GLU A 290 27.97 0.23 -12.12
C GLU A 290 28.24 -1.10 -12.86
N ALA A 291 27.83 -1.21 -14.13
CA ALA A 291 28.02 -2.39 -14.94
C ALA A 291 29.52 -2.65 -15.30
N ALA A 292 30.39 -1.66 -15.18
CA ALA A 292 31.83 -1.80 -15.42
C ALA A 292 32.50 -2.71 -14.37
N ALA A 293 31.95 -2.82 -13.17
CA ALA A 293 32.41 -3.78 -12.18
C ALA A 293 32.02 -5.22 -12.57
N PRO A 294 32.81 -6.25 -12.22
CA PRO A 294 32.45 -7.64 -12.52
C PRO A 294 31.05 -7.99 -11.99
N ALA A 295 30.25 -8.66 -12.85
CA ALA A 295 28.97 -9.19 -12.42
C ALA A 295 29.18 -10.30 -11.36
N PRO A 296 28.29 -10.40 -10.34
CA PRO A 296 28.34 -11.51 -9.41
C PRO A 296 28.05 -12.84 -10.10
N GLU A 297 28.57 -13.92 -9.55
CA GLU A 297 28.18 -15.26 -9.98
C GLU A 297 26.69 -15.50 -9.66
N LEU A 298 25.98 -16.08 -10.62
CA LEU A 298 24.55 -16.38 -10.48
C LEU A 298 24.36 -17.61 -9.60
N ASP A 299 23.79 -17.46 -8.40
CA ASP A 299 23.50 -18.52 -7.44
C ASP A 299 22.01 -18.74 -7.24
N LEU A 300 21.32 -19.22 -8.28
CA LEU A 300 19.87 -19.48 -8.23
C LEU A 300 19.48 -20.47 -7.12
N LYS A 301 20.39 -21.40 -6.73
CA LYS A 301 20.10 -22.36 -5.64
C LYS A 301 20.16 -21.70 -4.27
N GLY A 302 21.13 -20.81 -4.06
CA GLY A 302 21.21 -20.00 -2.84
C GLY A 302 20.04 -19.05 -2.73
N ASP A 303 19.66 -18.40 -3.82
CA ASP A 303 18.52 -17.47 -3.87
C ASP A 303 17.17 -18.19 -3.69
N HIS A 304 17.02 -19.43 -4.20
CA HIS A 304 15.88 -20.30 -3.86
C HIS A 304 15.75 -20.57 -2.34
N THR A 305 16.89 -20.84 -1.68
CA THR A 305 16.90 -21.01 -0.22
C THR A 305 16.45 -19.73 0.49
N ILE A 306 16.91 -18.56 0.02
CA ILE A 306 16.47 -17.27 0.53
C ILE A 306 14.95 -17.12 0.33
N ALA A 307 14.41 -17.40 -0.86
CA ALA A 307 12.98 -17.32 -1.13
C ALA A 307 12.14 -18.17 -0.15
N ALA A 308 12.58 -19.41 0.14
CA ALA A 308 11.92 -20.27 1.12
C ALA A 308 11.99 -19.72 2.56
N GLU A 309 13.12 -19.11 2.95
CA GLU A 309 13.25 -18.46 4.25
C GLU A 309 12.33 -17.25 4.37
N LEU A 310 12.27 -16.41 3.33
CA LEU A 310 11.39 -15.24 3.31
C LEU A 310 9.91 -15.67 3.39
N ALA A 311 9.51 -16.69 2.65
CA ALA A 311 8.14 -17.22 2.67
C ALA A 311 7.67 -17.65 4.07
N LYS A 312 8.56 -18.23 4.90
CA LYS A 312 8.27 -18.59 6.30
C LYS A 312 7.91 -17.37 7.15
N GLU A 313 8.60 -16.26 6.93
CA GLU A 313 8.40 -15.01 7.68
C GLU A 313 7.16 -14.22 7.25
N CYS A 314 6.69 -14.48 6.02
CA CYS A 314 5.55 -13.82 5.40
C CYS A 314 4.22 -14.51 5.72
N ALA A 315 4.23 -15.79 6.06
CA ALA A 315 3.01 -16.55 6.34
C ALA A 315 2.28 -16.06 7.59
N VAL A 316 0.96 -15.95 7.51
CA VAL A 316 0.11 -15.43 8.58
C VAL A 316 -0.75 -16.54 9.16
N LEU A 317 -0.55 -16.85 10.43
CA LEU A 317 -1.45 -17.74 11.17
C LEU A 317 -2.69 -16.95 11.60
N LEU A 318 -3.79 -17.12 10.86
CA LEU A 318 -5.02 -16.35 11.06
C LEU A 318 -5.85 -16.86 12.22
N GLN A 319 -5.85 -18.18 12.41
CA GLN A 319 -6.59 -18.85 13.48
C GLN A 319 -5.85 -20.11 13.90
N ASN A 320 -5.84 -20.41 15.21
CA ASN A 320 -5.34 -21.67 15.75
C ASN A 320 -6.02 -22.01 17.08
N ARG A 321 -6.81 -23.07 17.10
CA ARG A 321 -7.46 -23.60 18.31
C ARG A 321 -6.65 -24.78 18.89
N GLY A 322 -5.32 -24.75 18.74
CA GLY A 322 -4.40 -25.71 19.34
C GLY A 322 -4.09 -26.96 18.49
N VAL A 323 -4.46 -26.97 17.20
CA VAL A 323 -4.10 -28.06 16.28
C VAL A 323 -2.69 -27.87 15.70
N LEU A 324 -2.27 -26.63 15.50
CA LEU A 324 -0.92 -26.30 15.03
C LEU A 324 0.01 -25.91 16.19
N PRO A 325 1.31 -26.25 16.12
CA PRO A 325 1.93 -27.12 15.12
C PRO A 325 1.45 -28.58 15.22
N LEU A 326 1.45 -29.28 14.07
CA LEU A 326 1.11 -30.70 14.02
C LEU A 326 2.08 -31.53 14.84
N LYS A 327 1.58 -32.53 15.56
CA LYS A 327 2.41 -33.39 16.39
C LYS A 327 3.26 -34.31 15.50
N LYS A 328 4.55 -34.39 15.76
CA LYS A 328 5.45 -35.33 15.07
C LYS A 328 4.94 -36.77 15.20
N GLY A 329 4.86 -37.49 14.08
CA GLY A 329 4.36 -38.87 14.00
C GLY A 329 2.84 -39.00 13.83
N SER A 330 2.03 -37.93 13.88
CA SER A 330 0.60 -37.99 13.56
C SER A 330 0.38 -38.47 12.13
N LYS A 331 -0.71 -39.21 11.92
CA LYS A 331 -1.22 -39.58 10.59
C LYS A 331 -2.02 -38.40 10.06
N VAL A 332 -1.49 -37.72 9.06
CA VAL A 332 -2.11 -36.51 8.49
C VAL A 332 -2.53 -36.78 7.05
N VAL A 333 -3.66 -36.26 6.61
CA VAL A 333 -4.03 -36.24 5.20
C VAL A 333 -3.93 -34.80 4.65
N TYR A 334 -3.20 -34.66 3.53
CA TYR A 334 -3.19 -33.44 2.73
C TYR A 334 -4.24 -33.57 1.64
N ILE A 335 -5.08 -32.52 1.52
CA ILE A 335 -6.22 -32.45 0.61
C ILE A 335 -6.10 -31.19 -0.22
N GLY A 336 -6.43 -31.27 -1.51
CA GLY A 336 -6.43 -30.14 -2.44
C GLY A 336 -5.24 -30.14 -3.39
N GLY A 337 -5.47 -29.75 -4.64
CA GLY A 337 -4.46 -29.71 -5.69
C GLY A 337 -3.26 -28.82 -5.35
N PHE A 338 -3.48 -27.76 -4.56
CA PHE A 338 -2.41 -26.85 -4.11
C PHE A 338 -1.38 -27.51 -3.17
N ALA A 339 -1.68 -28.65 -2.56
CA ALA A 339 -0.69 -29.39 -1.77
C ALA A 339 0.47 -29.91 -2.64
N LYS A 340 0.17 -30.21 -3.92
CA LYS A 340 1.10 -30.77 -4.91
C LYS A 340 1.56 -29.72 -5.93
N THR A 341 0.65 -28.84 -6.34
CA THR A 341 0.91 -27.78 -7.31
C THR A 341 0.49 -26.44 -6.69
N PRO A 342 1.33 -25.86 -5.79
CA PRO A 342 0.94 -24.66 -5.07
C PRO A 342 0.82 -23.45 -6.02
N ARG A 343 -0.14 -22.56 -5.76
CA ARG A 343 -0.11 -21.24 -6.35
C ARG A 343 0.88 -20.38 -5.56
N TYR A 344 1.93 -19.93 -6.20
CA TYR A 344 3.06 -19.25 -5.56
C TYR A 344 3.32 -17.85 -6.08
N GLN A 345 2.72 -17.48 -7.22
CA GLN A 345 2.84 -16.16 -7.86
C GLN A 345 1.52 -15.77 -8.56
N GLY A 346 1.41 -14.51 -9.01
CA GLY A 346 0.32 -14.04 -9.84
C GLY A 346 0.63 -14.09 -11.33
N GLY A 347 -0.40 -13.81 -12.15
CA GLY A 347 -0.28 -13.76 -13.61
C GLY A 347 -0.02 -12.35 -14.13
N GLY A 348 0.45 -12.23 -15.38
CA GLY A 348 0.72 -10.97 -16.06
C GLY A 348 2.20 -10.60 -16.14
N SER A 349 2.51 -9.31 -16.16
CA SER A 349 3.88 -8.79 -16.35
C SER A 349 4.86 -9.22 -15.24
N SER A 350 4.36 -9.52 -14.05
CA SER A 350 5.18 -9.98 -12.92
C SER A 350 5.38 -11.50 -12.84
N HIS A 351 4.90 -12.26 -13.83
CA HIS A 351 5.06 -13.73 -13.86
C HIS A 351 6.50 -14.14 -14.14
N ILE A 352 7.08 -14.96 -13.24
CA ILE A 352 8.48 -15.40 -13.29
C ILE A 352 8.56 -16.83 -13.85
N ASN A 353 9.49 -17.07 -14.77
CA ASN A 353 9.87 -18.39 -15.24
C ASN A 353 10.82 -19.02 -14.21
N THR A 354 10.28 -19.80 -13.27
CA THR A 354 11.05 -20.32 -12.13
C THR A 354 11.97 -21.47 -12.49
N ILE A 355 13.00 -21.66 -11.66
CA ILE A 355 13.88 -22.82 -11.78
C ILE A 355 13.24 -24.06 -11.15
N ARG A 356 12.43 -23.89 -10.10
CA ARG A 356 11.86 -24.91 -9.26
C ARG A 356 10.71 -24.35 -8.45
N VAL A 357 9.77 -25.17 -8.06
CA VAL A 357 8.73 -24.83 -7.08
C VAL A 357 8.64 -25.95 -6.06
N ASP A 358 8.83 -25.64 -4.78
CA ASP A 358 8.63 -26.61 -3.72
C ASP A 358 7.13 -26.81 -3.45
N SER A 359 6.67 -28.04 -3.37
CA SER A 359 5.33 -28.36 -2.93
C SER A 359 5.31 -28.82 -1.47
N ALA A 360 4.22 -28.56 -0.76
CA ALA A 360 4.09 -29.00 0.63
C ALA A 360 4.11 -30.53 0.77
N LEU A 361 3.56 -31.23 -0.23
CA LEU A 361 3.55 -32.70 -0.26
C LEU A 361 4.96 -33.27 -0.40
N GLU A 362 5.74 -32.83 -1.41
CA GLU A 362 7.13 -33.27 -1.61
C GLU A 362 8.00 -32.96 -0.39
N MET A 363 7.83 -31.80 0.22
CA MET A 363 8.62 -31.44 1.40
C MET A 363 8.26 -32.30 2.61
N ALA A 364 6.98 -32.60 2.83
CA ALA A 364 6.54 -33.49 3.89
C ALA A 364 7.09 -34.91 3.68
N GLU A 365 7.06 -35.45 2.45
CA GLU A 365 7.63 -36.75 2.10
C GLU A 365 9.15 -36.76 2.33
N SER A 366 9.87 -35.73 1.87
CA SER A 366 11.33 -35.62 2.02
C SER A 366 11.78 -35.57 3.50
N HIS A 367 10.96 -34.99 4.36
CA HIS A 367 11.19 -34.90 5.80
C HIS A 367 10.64 -36.10 6.58
N GLY A 368 10.15 -37.15 5.88
CA GLY A 368 9.63 -38.37 6.51
C GLY A 368 8.38 -38.15 7.34
N ARG A 369 7.58 -37.12 7.03
CA ARG A 369 6.29 -36.89 7.67
C ARG A 369 5.31 -37.98 7.30
N ARG A 370 4.45 -38.40 8.23
CA ARG A 370 3.44 -39.42 7.99
C ARG A 370 2.21 -38.79 7.32
N VAL A 371 2.34 -38.47 6.04
CA VAL A 371 1.31 -37.79 5.24
C VAL A 371 0.76 -38.72 4.17
N SER A 372 -0.57 -38.68 3.97
CA SER A 372 -1.24 -39.21 2.78
C SER A 372 -1.84 -38.06 1.99
N TYR A 373 -2.09 -38.28 0.70
CA TYR A 373 -2.62 -37.24 -0.19
C TYR A 373 -3.91 -37.68 -0.89
N VAL A 374 -4.87 -36.78 -0.97
CA VAL A 374 -6.09 -36.90 -1.80
C VAL A 374 -6.31 -35.58 -2.50
N GLU A 375 -6.50 -35.57 -3.82
CA GLU A 375 -6.65 -34.33 -4.57
C GLU A 375 -7.93 -33.58 -4.17
N GLY A 376 -9.07 -34.25 -4.10
CA GLY A 376 -10.36 -33.66 -3.72
C GLY A 376 -10.86 -32.62 -4.73
N PHE A 377 -10.05 -31.62 -5.05
CA PHE A 377 -10.26 -30.63 -6.10
C PHE A 377 -8.93 -30.23 -6.76
N PRO A 378 -8.92 -29.91 -8.07
CA PRO A 378 -7.73 -29.47 -8.78
C PRO A 378 -7.30 -28.07 -8.37
N ALA A 379 -6.03 -27.71 -8.66
CA ALA A 379 -5.46 -26.40 -8.31
C ALA A 379 -5.92 -25.25 -9.24
N ASP A 380 -6.23 -25.56 -10.48
CA ASP A 380 -6.43 -24.61 -11.59
C ASP A 380 -7.90 -24.41 -12.02
N LEU A 381 -8.79 -25.28 -11.56
CA LEU A 381 -10.20 -25.31 -11.98
C LEU A 381 -11.15 -25.35 -10.79
N ASP A 382 -12.34 -24.75 -10.95
CA ASP A 382 -13.47 -24.97 -10.05
C ASP A 382 -14.27 -26.18 -10.52
N GLN A 383 -13.73 -27.37 -10.23
CA GLN A 383 -14.35 -28.64 -10.62
C GLN A 383 -14.68 -29.46 -9.39
N ARG A 384 -15.86 -30.07 -9.40
CA ARG A 384 -16.32 -30.98 -8.37
C ARG A 384 -16.49 -32.38 -8.94
N GLU A 385 -15.77 -33.32 -8.36
CA GLU A 385 -15.94 -34.77 -8.59
C GLU A 385 -16.39 -35.43 -7.30
N GLU A 386 -17.61 -35.93 -7.26
CA GLU A 386 -18.21 -36.49 -6.04
C GLU A 386 -17.43 -37.67 -5.47
N GLU A 387 -16.87 -38.50 -6.32
CA GLU A 387 -16.01 -39.64 -5.89
C GLU A 387 -14.75 -39.13 -5.16
N GLU A 388 -14.07 -38.15 -5.71
CA GLU A 388 -12.89 -37.51 -5.07
C GLU A 388 -13.27 -36.83 -3.74
N PHE A 389 -14.44 -36.20 -3.68
CA PHE A 389 -14.94 -35.60 -2.43
C PHE A 389 -15.16 -36.68 -1.35
N LEU A 390 -15.81 -37.78 -1.71
CA LEU A 390 -16.05 -38.88 -0.77
C LEU A 390 -14.73 -39.52 -0.31
N ARG A 391 -13.74 -39.69 -1.20
CA ARG A 391 -12.40 -40.18 -0.86
C ARG A 391 -11.72 -39.22 0.13
N ALA A 392 -11.77 -37.90 -0.10
CA ALA A 392 -11.16 -36.91 0.78
C ALA A 392 -11.81 -36.91 2.17
N VAL A 393 -13.16 -36.96 2.24
CA VAL A 393 -13.91 -37.00 3.49
C VAL A 393 -13.60 -38.28 4.27
N SER A 394 -13.54 -39.45 3.59
CA SER A 394 -13.19 -40.73 4.23
C SER A 394 -11.77 -40.70 4.78
N ALA A 395 -10.79 -40.25 3.98
CA ALA A 395 -9.40 -40.14 4.41
C ALA A 395 -9.22 -39.18 5.61
N ALA A 396 -9.98 -38.08 5.61
CA ALA A 396 -9.98 -37.14 6.72
C ALA A 396 -10.53 -37.72 8.02
N ALA A 397 -11.61 -38.51 7.94
CA ALA A 397 -12.20 -39.19 9.09
C ALA A 397 -11.25 -40.21 9.75
N GLU A 398 -10.34 -40.82 8.98
CA GLU A 398 -9.38 -41.81 9.45
C GLU A 398 -8.03 -41.22 9.91
N ALA A 399 -7.78 -39.95 9.65
CA ALA A 399 -6.56 -39.22 10.02
C ALA A 399 -6.61 -38.62 11.41
N ASP A 400 -5.45 -38.36 12.01
CA ASP A 400 -5.35 -37.59 13.26
C ASP A 400 -5.62 -36.09 13.01
N ALA A 401 -5.32 -35.61 11.79
CA ALA A 401 -5.62 -34.25 11.31
C ALA A 401 -5.76 -34.23 9.78
N ALA A 402 -6.55 -33.29 9.26
CA ALA A 402 -6.66 -32.99 7.84
C ALA A 402 -6.13 -31.57 7.56
N VAL A 403 -5.27 -31.44 6.56
CA VAL A 403 -4.76 -30.15 6.08
C VAL A 403 -5.26 -29.94 4.65
N ILE A 404 -6.10 -28.93 4.45
CA ILE A 404 -6.71 -28.62 3.15
C ILE A 404 -5.96 -27.43 2.56
N PHE A 405 -5.34 -27.62 1.40
CA PHE A 405 -4.64 -26.57 0.66
C PHE A 405 -5.59 -25.97 -0.37
N ALA A 406 -6.10 -24.78 -0.06
CA ALA A 406 -7.09 -24.06 -0.85
C ALA A 406 -6.56 -22.68 -1.29
N GLY A 407 -7.23 -22.05 -2.23
CA GLY A 407 -6.83 -20.74 -2.70
C GLY A 407 -7.49 -20.33 -4.01
N LEU A 408 -7.03 -19.24 -4.59
CA LEU A 408 -7.53 -18.74 -5.86
C LEU A 408 -6.71 -19.31 -7.02
N PRO A 409 -7.31 -19.98 -8.02
CA PRO A 409 -6.67 -20.26 -9.30
C PRO A 409 -6.22 -18.98 -10.00
N GLU A 410 -5.24 -19.04 -10.90
CA GLU A 410 -4.76 -17.87 -11.65
C GLU A 410 -5.87 -17.23 -12.47
N SER A 411 -6.81 -18.03 -12.97
CA SER A 411 -8.00 -17.53 -13.68
C SER A 411 -8.95 -16.66 -12.84
N PHE A 412 -8.79 -16.64 -11.51
CA PHE A 412 -9.59 -15.82 -10.60
C PHE A 412 -8.90 -14.49 -10.26
N GLU A 413 -7.58 -14.41 -10.38
CA GLU A 413 -6.80 -13.26 -9.92
C GLU A 413 -5.53 -13.13 -10.77
N SER A 414 -5.44 -12.07 -11.60
CA SER A 414 -4.31 -11.80 -12.46
C SER A 414 -4.28 -10.32 -12.87
N GLU A 415 -3.15 -9.83 -13.37
CA GLU A 415 -3.11 -8.60 -14.14
C GLU A 415 -4.01 -8.74 -15.37
N GLY A 416 -4.67 -7.64 -15.76
CA GLY A 416 -5.53 -7.55 -16.94
C GLY A 416 -7.02 -7.64 -16.66
N PHE A 417 -7.43 -8.13 -15.50
CA PHE A 417 -8.84 -8.15 -15.08
C PHE A 417 -9.00 -8.09 -13.57
N ASP A 418 -10.15 -7.57 -13.12
CA ASP A 418 -10.55 -7.56 -11.72
C ASP A 418 -11.39 -8.79 -11.40
N ARG A 419 -11.33 -9.25 -10.15
CA ARG A 419 -12.21 -10.31 -9.64
C ARG A 419 -13.66 -9.84 -9.64
N SER A 420 -14.60 -10.76 -9.86
CA SER A 420 -16.04 -10.47 -9.79
C SER A 420 -16.63 -10.68 -8.39
N HIS A 421 -15.95 -11.38 -7.50
CA HIS A 421 -16.39 -11.69 -6.13
C HIS A 421 -15.20 -12.09 -5.25
N MET A 422 -15.40 -12.08 -3.91
CA MET A 422 -14.39 -12.51 -2.94
C MET A 422 -14.41 -14.00 -2.63
N ARG A 423 -15.31 -14.79 -3.20
CA ARG A 423 -15.45 -16.20 -2.87
C ARG A 423 -14.30 -17.04 -3.41
N LEU A 424 -13.91 -18.05 -2.65
CA LEU A 424 -13.14 -19.19 -3.18
C LEU A 424 -13.98 -19.95 -4.23
N PRO A 425 -13.36 -20.77 -5.09
CA PRO A 425 -14.08 -21.75 -5.89
C PRO A 425 -15.10 -22.53 -5.05
N GLU A 426 -16.28 -22.79 -5.61
CA GLU A 426 -17.36 -23.43 -4.86
C GLU A 426 -16.99 -24.87 -4.45
N SER A 427 -16.26 -25.59 -5.28
CA SER A 427 -15.74 -26.93 -4.97
C SER A 427 -14.91 -26.92 -3.69
N GLN A 428 -14.03 -25.93 -3.52
CA GLN A 428 -13.18 -25.79 -2.34
C GLN A 428 -14.00 -25.53 -1.08
N ASN A 429 -14.92 -24.55 -1.11
CA ASN A 429 -15.78 -24.23 0.04
C ASN A 429 -16.63 -25.43 0.47
N ASN A 430 -17.19 -26.17 -0.49
CA ASN A 430 -17.99 -27.36 -0.24
C ASN A 430 -17.16 -28.48 0.41
N LEU A 431 -15.96 -28.74 -0.09
CA LEU A 431 -15.11 -29.80 0.46
C LEU A 431 -14.61 -29.45 1.86
N ILE A 432 -14.19 -28.21 2.08
CA ILE A 432 -13.77 -27.73 3.42
C ILE A 432 -14.90 -27.98 4.44
N ALA A 433 -16.12 -27.59 4.13
CA ALA A 433 -17.27 -27.77 5.02
C ALA A 433 -17.55 -29.27 5.32
N ARG A 434 -17.46 -30.14 4.31
CA ARG A 434 -17.66 -31.59 4.48
C ARG A 434 -16.56 -32.25 5.32
N VAL A 435 -15.30 -31.85 5.11
CA VAL A 435 -14.17 -32.37 5.89
C VAL A 435 -14.26 -31.89 7.33
N ALA A 436 -14.56 -30.61 7.57
CA ALA A 436 -14.73 -30.06 8.91
C ALA A 436 -15.85 -30.75 9.71
N ALA A 437 -16.89 -31.23 9.04
CA ALA A 437 -17.97 -31.96 9.68
C ALA A 437 -17.54 -33.34 10.25
N VAL A 438 -16.51 -33.99 9.69
CA VAL A 438 -16.06 -35.32 10.11
C VAL A 438 -14.71 -35.30 10.84
N GLN A 439 -13.89 -34.26 10.66
CA GLN A 439 -12.56 -34.14 11.25
C GLN A 439 -12.44 -32.82 12.04
N LYS A 440 -12.33 -32.93 13.36
CA LYS A 440 -12.21 -31.75 14.24
C LYS A 440 -10.86 -31.02 14.06
N ASN A 441 -9.79 -31.77 13.82
CA ASN A 441 -8.45 -31.21 13.63
C ASN A 441 -8.24 -30.81 12.15
N THR A 442 -9.14 -30.00 11.63
CA THR A 442 -9.05 -29.48 10.27
C THR A 442 -8.26 -28.18 10.25
N VAL A 443 -7.26 -28.12 9.38
CA VAL A 443 -6.42 -26.97 9.08
C VAL A 443 -6.66 -26.57 7.63
N VAL A 444 -6.85 -25.28 7.35
CA VAL A 444 -6.90 -24.76 5.99
C VAL A 444 -5.66 -23.90 5.73
N VAL A 445 -4.93 -24.22 4.66
CA VAL A 445 -3.80 -23.44 4.14
C VAL A 445 -4.28 -22.67 2.93
N LEU A 446 -4.19 -21.33 2.96
CA LEU A 446 -4.70 -20.46 1.90
C LEU A 446 -3.57 -19.91 1.02
N HIS A 447 -3.73 -20.06 -0.30
CA HIS A 447 -2.90 -19.47 -1.33
C HIS A 447 -3.73 -18.42 -2.11
N THR A 448 -3.55 -17.13 -1.82
CA THR A 448 -4.33 -16.03 -2.40
C THR A 448 -3.53 -14.73 -2.42
N GLY A 449 -3.73 -13.88 -3.40
CA GLY A 449 -3.09 -12.54 -3.45
C GLY A 449 -3.87 -11.45 -2.73
N SER A 450 -5.13 -11.73 -2.34
CA SER A 450 -6.05 -10.78 -1.72
C SER A 450 -7.07 -11.51 -0.83
N PRO A 451 -7.85 -10.82 0.01
CA PRO A 451 -8.83 -11.42 0.89
C PRO A 451 -9.86 -12.29 0.16
N VAL A 452 -10.28 -13.36 0.83
CA VAL A 452 -11.37 -14.24 0.39
C VAL A 452 -12.39 -14.44 1.50
N GLU A 453 -13.63 -14.70 1.11
CA GLU A 453 -14.68 -15.09 2.05
C GLU A 453 -14.43 -16.52 2.57
N CYS A 454 -14.47 -16.70 3.89
CA CYS A 454 -14.26 -17.98 4.56
C CYS A 454 -15.48 -18.37 5.40
N PRO A 455 -16.58 -18.80 4.79
CA PRO A 455 -17.84 -19.11 5.52
C PRO A 455 -17.65 -20.23 6.53
N TRP A 456 -16.67 -21.08 6.33
CA TRP A 456 -16.27 -22.22 7.16
C TRP A 456 -15.29 -21.90 8.29
N ALA A 457 -14.89 -20.63 8.45
CA ALA A 457 -13.83 -20.26 9.42
C ALA A 457 -14.14 -20.70 10.86
N ASN A 458 -15.42 -20.72 11.26
CA ASN A 458 -15.81 -21.18 12.59
C ASN A 458 -15.78 -22.69 12.76
N ASP A 459 -15.78 -23.45 11.69
CA ASP A 459 -15.87 -24.91 11.68
C ASP A 459 -14.50 -25.60 11.64
N VAL A 460 -13.44 -24.87 11.29
CA VAL A 460 -12.08 -25.37 11.23
C VAL A 460 -11.24 -24.95 12.43
N ASN A 461 -10.21 -25.71 12.79
CA ASN A 461 -9.40 -25.43 13.96
C ASN A 461 -8.23 -24.49 13.70
N ALA A 462 -7.70 -24.44 12.49
CA ALA A 462 -6.65 -23.48 12.15
C ALA A 462 -6.76 -23.02 10.70
N VAL A 463 -6.31 -21.78 10.46
CA VAL A 463 -6.18 -21.19 9.13
C VAL A 463 -4.79 -20.56 9.03
N LEU A 464 -4.00 -20.99 8.04
CA LEU A 464 -2.67 -20.48 7.74
C LEU A 464 -2.71 -19.86 6.33
N CYS A 465 -2.49 -18.55 6.22
CA CYS A 465 -2.40 -17.86 4.94
C CYS A 465 -0.94 -17.79 4.50
N MET A 466 -0.65 -18.42 3.36
CA MET A 466 0.66 -18.36 2.72
C MET A 466 0.78 -17.22 1.72
N TYR A 467 -0.33 -16.54 1.41
CA TYR A 467 -0.40 -15.60 0.31
C TYR A 467 0.16 -16.23 -0.98
N LEU A 468 0.95 -15.47 -1.77
CA LEU A 468 1.71 -15.98 -2.90
C LEU A 468 3.20 -15.95 -2.52
N GLY A 469 3.63 -17.00 -1.84
CA GLY A 469 4.89 -17.07 -1.12
C GLY A 469 6.14 -17.38 -1.97
N GLY A 470 6.05 -17.26 -3.32
CA GLY A 470 7.16 -17.55 -4.20
C GLY A 470 7.47 -19.05 -4.32
N GLU A 471 8.55 -19.37 -5.03
CA GLU A 471 8.88 -20.76 -5.38
C GLU A 471 9.21 -21.67 -4.17
N GLY A 472 9.56 -21.07 -3.03
CA GLY A 472 9.82 -21.78 -1.77
C GLY A 472 8.61 -21.99 -0.86
N VAL A 473 7.38 -21.70 -1.34
CA VAL A 473 6.15 -21.70 -0.52
C VAL A 473 5.84 -23.03 0.11
N GLY A 474 6.13 -24.16 -0.57
CA GLY A 474 5.89 -25.49 -0.05
C GLY A 474 6.82 -25.85 1.11
N ALA A 475 8.11 -25.50 1.01
CA ALA A 475 9.08 -25.67 2.10
C ALA A 475 8.70 -24.82 3.32
N ALA A 476 8.21 -23.59 3.10
CA ALA A 476 7.71 -22.74 4.16
C ALA A 476 6.46 -23.33 4.84
N ALA A 477 5.50 -23.84 4.06
CA ALA A 477 4.29 -24.46 4.59
C ALA A 477 4.60 -25.70 5.44
N ASP A 478 5.47 -26.61 4.98
CA ASP A 478 5.89 -27.77 5.76
C ASP A 478 6.52 -27.36 7.09
N ALA A 479 7.49 -26.43 7.05
CA ALA A 479 8.17 -25.98 8.27
C ALA A 479 7.22 -25.35 9.30
N LEU A 480 6.23 -24.58 8.84
CA LEU A 480 5.23 -23.95 9.69
C LEU A 480 4.21 -24.96 10.22
N LEU A 481 3.67 -25.84 9.38
CA LEU A 481 2.69 -26.83 9.79
C LEU A 481 3.25 -27.79 10.86
N TRP A 482 4.52 -28.17 10.75
CA TRP A 482 5.14 -29.13 11.66
C TRP A 482 5.96 -28.49 12.80
N GLY A 483 5.95 -27.16 12.90
CA GLY A 483 6.59 -26.42 14.00
C GLY A 483 8.11 -26.36 13.95
N ASP A 484 8.71 -26.59 12.79
CA ASP A 484 10.15 -26.34 12.56
C ASP A 484 10.42 -24.83 12.38
N ALA A 485 9.37 -24.06 12.08
CA ALA A 485 9.34 -22.60 12.12
C ALA A 485 8.09 -22.09 12.89
N ASN A 486 8.17 -20.87 13.42
CA ASN A 486 7.07 -20.22 14.12
C ASN A 486 6.49 -19.11 13.23
N PRO A 487 5.18 -19.07 12.95
CA PRO A 487 4.55 -18.01 12.18
C PRO A 487 4.80 -16.63 12.80
N SER A 488 5.11 -15.65 11.97
CA SER A 488 5.40 -14.29 12.44
C SER A 488 4.79 -13.19 11.58
N GLY A 489 4.09 -13.57 10.50
CA GLY A 489 3.42 -12.64 9.61
C GLY A 489 2.21 -11.96 10.27
N ARG A 490 1.85 -10.81 9.73
CA ARG A 490 0.69 -10.00 10.10
C ARG A 490 -0.06 -9.59 8.84
N LEU A 491 -1.40 -9.53 8.90
CA LEU A 491 -2.21 -9.13 7.75
C LEU A 491 -1.90 -7.68 7.31
N PRO A 492 -1.46 -7.47 6.08
CA PRO A 492 -1.22 -6.13 5.54
C PRO A 492 -2.50 -5.45 5.06
N GLU A 493 -3.63 -6.11 5.22
CA GLU A 493 -4.96 -5.67 4.82
C GLU A 493 -6.03 -6.32 5.69
N THR A 494 -7.16 -5.64 5.85
CA THR A 494 -8.31 -6.16 6.57
C THR A 494 -9.01 -7.25 5.74
N TRP A 495 -9.39 -8.35 6.36
CA TRP A 495 -10.25 -9.37 5.76
C TRP A 495 -11.70 -9.13 6.16
N PRO A 496 -12.54 -8.58 5.30
CA PRO A 496 -13.96 -8.38 5.58
C PRO A 496 -14.71 -9.72 5.62
N LEU A 497 -15.90 -9.73 6.20
CA LEU A 497 -16.76 -10.91 6.21
C LEU A 497 -17.34 -11.18 4.82
N ARG A 498 -17.61 -10.14 4.04
CA ARG A 498 -18.22 -10.19 2.71
C ARG A 498 -17.84 -8.95 1.90
N LEU A 499 -18.00 -9.05 0.59
CA LEU A 499 -17.65 -7.99 -0.35
C LEU A 499 -18.44 -6.69 -0.10
N GLU A 500 -19.73 -6.80 0.26
CA GLU A 500 -20.63 -5.67 0.48
C GLU A 500 -20.22 -4.79 1.67
N ASP A 501 -19.37 -5.29 2.55
CA ASP A 501 -18.86 -4.53 3.70
C ASP A 501 -17.70 -3.60 3.33
N THR A 502 -17.13 -3.76 2.12
CA THR A 502 -15.96 -2.97 1.69
C THR A 502 -16.29 -1.50 1.42
N PRO A 503 -15.37 -0.55 1.72
CA PRO A 503 -15.65 0.88 1.59
C PRO A 503 -16.00 1.32 0.17
N CYS A 504 -15.45 0.65 -0.84
CA CYS A 504 -15.61 1.00 -2.25
C CYS A 504 -16.67 0.15 -2.99
N TYR A 505 -17.47 -0.66 -2.27
CA TYR A 505 -18.40 -1.62 -2.88
C TYR A 505 -19.34 -0.99 -3.93
N LEU A 506 -19.87 0.19 -3.65
CA LEU A 506 -20.82 0.87 -4.55
C LEU A 506 -20.14 1.61 -5.71
N ASP A 507 -18.85 1.91 -5.59
CA ASP A 507 -18.13 2.76 -6.52
C ASP A 507 -17.05 2.01 -7.32
N PHE A 508 -16.81 0.72 -7.03
CA PHE A 508 -15.87 -0.13 -7.75
C PHE A 508 -16.62 -1.02 -8.75
N PRO A 509 -16.21 -1.10 -10.02
CA PRO A 509 -15.07 -0.45 -10.68
C PRO A 509 -15.45 0.89 -11.36
N GLY A 510 -16.56 1.54 -11.00
CA GLY A 510 -17.05 2.77 -11.57
C GLY A 510 -17.88 2.59 -12.85
N ASP A 511 -18.18 3.72 -13.52
CA ASP A 511 -19.01 3.74 -14.73
C ASP A 511 -18.23 3.46 -16.04
N GLY A 512 -16.94 3.19 -15.92
CA GLY A 512 -16.02 2.95 -17.02
C GLY A 512 -15.31 4.20 -17.55
N ARG A 513 -15.68 5.40 -17.12
CA ARG A 513 -14.96 6.66 -17.37
C ARG A 513 -14.42 7.24 -16.08
N HIS A 514 -15.23 7.23 -15.05
CA HIS A 514 -14.96 7.80 -13.74
C HIS A 514 -15.10 6.72 -12.66
N VAL A 515 -14.18 6.76 -11.72
CA VAL A 515 -14.18 5.93 -10.53
C VAL A 515 -14.07 6.87 -9.35
N GLU A 516 -15.18 7.15 -8.68
CA GLU A 516 -15.20 8.03 -7.55
C GLU A 516 -14.67 7.31 -6.30
N TYR A 517 -13.68 7.90 -5.65
CA TYR A 517 -13.09 7.41 -4.41
C TYR A 517 -13.81 8.06 -3.21
N ARG A 518 -15.13 7.78 -3.12
CA ARG A 518 -16.04 8.43 -2.14
C ARG A 518 -15.71 8.10 -0.69
N GLU A 519 -15.08 6.96 -0.46
CA GLU A 519 -14.60 6.58 0.86
C GLU A 519 -13.55 7.56 1.41
N GLY A 520 -12.92 8.35 0.55
CA GLY A 520 -11.90 9.32 0.92
C GLY A 520 -10.73 8.64 1.64
N VAL A 521 -10.39 9.15 2.82
CA VAL A 521 -9.30 8.59 3.64
C VAL A 521 -9.68 7.30 4.38
N TYR A 522 -10.92 6.84 4.28
CA TYR A 522 -11.42 5.66 4.98
C TYR A 522 -11.20 4.38 4.16
N VAL A 523 -9.97 4.07 3.83
CA VAL A 523 -9.58 2.83 3.15
C VAL A 523 -9.20 1.77 4.19
N GLY A 524 -9.57 0.51 3.96
CA GLY A 524 -9.20 -0.63 4.78
C GLY A 524 -9.69 -0.49 6.23
N TYR A 525 -8.82 -0.80 7.22
CA TYR A 525 -9.18 -0.76 8.65
C TYR A 525 -9.74 0.59 9.11
N ARG A 526 -9.36 1.69 8.45
CA ARG A 526 -9.87 3.04 8.76
C ARG A 526 -11.39 3.11 8.60
N TRP A 527 -11.93 2.45 7.58
CA TRP A 527 -13.36 2.33 7.33
C TRP A 527 -14.07 1.43 8.35
N TYR A 528 -13.57 0.19 8.50
CA TYR A 528 -14.23 -0.79 9.36
C TYR A 528 -14.23 -0.36 10.83
N ASP A 529 -13.18 0.32 11.29
CA ASP A 529 -13.10 0.85 12.64
C ASP A 529 -14.00 2.07 12.83
N ALA A 530 -14.06 3.00 11.85
CA ALA A 530 -14.96 4.14 11.90
C ALA A 530 -16.44 3.71 11.91
N ARG A 531 -16.78 2.68 11.14
CA ARG A 531 -18.12 2.10 11.09
C ARG A 531 -18.42 1.12 12.23
N LYS A 532 -17.42 0.77 13.07
CA LYS A 532 -17.51 -0.27 14.10
C LYS A 532 -18.05 -1.59 13.55
N MET A 533 -17.69 -1.91 12.32
CA MET A 533 -18.13 -3.12 11.62
C MET A 533 -17.32 -4.33 12.04
N PRO A 534 -17.94 -5.52 12.18
CA PRO A 534 -17.19 -6.75 12.34
C PRO A 534 -16.38 -7.04 11.06
N VAL A 535 -15.23 -7.68 11.25
CA VAL A 535 -14.37 -8.20 10.17
C VAL A 535 -13.98 -9.62 10.51
N LEU A 536 -13.58 -10.40 9.52
CA LEU A 536 -13.12 -11.76 9.76
C LEU A 536 -11.77 -11.71 10.50
N TRP A 537 -10.80 -10.95 9.98
CA TRP A 537 -9.53 -10.66 10.65
C TRP A 537 -9.12 -9.20 10.38
N PRO A 538 -8.71 -8.46 11.42
CA PRO A 538 -8.36 -7.05 11.26
C PRO A 538 -6.95 -6.87 10.66
N PHE A 539 -6.68 -5.68 10.13
CA PHE A 539 -5.33 -5.25 9.74
C PHE A 539 -4.33 -5.45 10.89
N GLY A 540 -3.16 -5.94 10.55
CA GLY A 540 -2.08 -6.23 11.51
C GLY A 540 -2.24 -7.53 12.29
N HIS A 541 -3.36 -8.28 12.10
CA HIS A 541 -3.61 -9.54 12.81
C HIS A 541 -2.70 -10.67 12.32
N GLY A 542 -2.27 -11.49 13.26
CA GLY A 542 -1.55 -12.73 13.02
C GLY A 542 -1.14 -13.37 14.34
N LEU A 543 -1.27 -14.68 14.43
CA LEU A 543 -0.95 -15.47 15.63
C LEU A 543 0.47 -16.04 15.55
N SER A 544 0.95 -16.54 16.67
CA SER A 544 2.23 -17.22 16.84
C SER A 544 2.03 -18.49 17.67
N TYR A 545 2.97 -19.45 17.57
CA TYR A 545 3.02 -20.61 18.47
C TYR A 545 3.56 -20.26 19.87
N THR A 546 3.93 -18.98 20.09
CA THR A 546 4.33 -18.47 21.40
C THR A 546 3.44 -17.26 21.77
N GLY A 547 3.55 -16.76 23.00
CA GLY A 547 2.81 -15.60 23.47
C GLY A 547 3.71 -14.42 23.80
N PHE A 548 3.21 -13.21 23.57
CA PHE A 548 3.91 -11.97 23.89
C PHE A 548 3.10 -11.10 24.84
N VAL A 549 3.78 -10.39 25.73
CA VAL A 549 3.16 -9.45 26.68
C VAL A 549 3.86 -8.11 26.60
N TYR A 550 3.06 -7.06 26.51
CA TYR A 550 3.51 -5.66 26.51
C TYR A 550 3.50 -5.11 27.93
N ARG A 551 4.57 -4.42 28.33
CA ARG A 551 4.74 -3.86 29.66
C ARG A 551 5.40 -2.49 29.61
N ASN A 552 5.23 -1.70 30.69
CA ASN A 552 5.96 -0.46 30.90
C ASN A 552 5.88 0.52 29.73
N ALA A 553 4.70 0.62 29.10
CA ALA A 553 4.49 1.61 28.05
C ALA A 553 4.52 3.02 28.65
N GLN A 554 5.35 3.90 28.09
CA GLN A 554 5.54 5.27 28.61
C GLN A 554 5.96 6.24 27.52
N LEU A 555 5.64 7.51 27.71
CA LEU A 555 6.15 8.64 26.93
C LEU A 555 7.32 9.30 27.67
N THR A 556 8.21 9.94 26.92
CA THR A 556 9.29 10.77 27.51
C THR A 556 8.81 12.14 27.98
N ALA A 557 7.64 12.58 27.47
CA ALA A 557 6.95 13.80 27.89
C ALA A 557 5.45 13.67 27.61
N ASP A 558 4.62 14.31 28.43
CA ASP A 558 3.16 14.32 28.27
C ASP A 558 2.69 15.38 27.24
N GLU A 559 3.60 16.27 26.83
CA GLU A 559 3.36 17.29 25.82
C GLU A 559 4.60 17.56 24.99
N PHE A 560 4.41 18.02 23.74
CA PHE A 560 5.47 18.53 22.88
C PHE A 560 4.92 19.55 21.87
N ALA A 561 5.81 20.40 21.36
CA ALA A 561 5.45 21.44 20.39
C ALA A 561 5.90 21.09 18.97
N GLU A 562 5.41 21.87 17.99
CA GLU A 562 5.89 21.79 16.62
C GLU A 562 7.40 22.07 16.56
N GLY A 563 8.14 21.19 15.91
CA GLY A 563 9.62 21.21 15.89
C GLY A 563 10.27 20.29 16.91
N ASP A 564 9.56 19.86 17.94
CA ASP A 564 10.03 18.87 18.94
C ASP A 564 9.66 17.44 18.54
N SER A 565 10.06 16.49 19.39
CA SER A 565 9.69 15.08 19.28
C SER A 565 9.45 14.46 20.65
N VAL A 566 8.60 13.44 20.69
CA VAL A 566 8.37 12.63 21.88
C VAL A 566 8.72 11.17 21.60
N ARG A 567 9.36 10.49 22.54
CA ARG A 567 9.67 9.08 22.41
C ARG A 567 8.64 8.24 23.16
N VAL A 568 8.24 7.16 22.52
CA VAL A 568 7.31 6.14 23.04
C VAL A 568 8.13 4.88 23.33
N ARG A 569 8.12 4.37 24.54
CA ARG A 569 8.83 3.16 24.93
C ARG A 569 7.86 2.11 25.40
N VAL A 570 8.14 0.85 25.07
CA VAL A 570 7.40 -0.31 25.55
C VAL A 570 8.32 -1.52 25.64
N SER A 571 8.18 -2.32 26.69
CA SER A 571 8.85 -3.61 26.81
C SER A 571 7.96 -4.70 26.24
N VAL A 572 8.52 -5.59 25.42
CA VAL A 572 7.84 -6.78 24.89
C VAL A 572 8.57 -8.02 25.38
N LYS A 573 7.84 -8.96 25.99
CA LYS A 573 8.37 -10.20 26.52
C LYS A 573 7.73 -11.41 25.87
N ASN A 574 8.55 -12.38 25.45
CA ASN A 574 8.08 -13.70 25.08
C ASN A 574 7.78 -14.52 26.34
N VAL A 575 6.53 -14.89 26.54
CA VAL A 575 6.08 -15.66 27.74
C VAL A 575 5.80 -17.13 27.42
N GLY A 576 6.01 -17.56 26.18
CA GLY A 576 5.82 -18.95 25.77
C GLY A 576 7.14 -19.73 25.73
N MET A 577 7.10 -20.91 25.10
CA MET A 577 8.19 -21.90 25.12
C MET A 577 8.97 -21.98 23.81
N MET A 578 8.59 -21.22 22.80
CA MET A 578 9.27 -21.18 21.48
C MET A 578 9.84 -19.81 21.20
N PRO A 579 10.99 -19.70 20.50
CA PRO A 579 11.42 -18.44 19.91
C PRO A 579 10.35 -17.92 18.97
N GLY A 580 10.14 -16.61 18.99
CA GLY A 580 9.14 -15.99 18.11
C GLY A 580 9.49 -14.57 17.75
N LYS A 581 8.76 -14.03 16.78
CA LYS A 581 8.90 -12.62 16.38
C LYS A 581 7.57 -11.91 16.59
N GLU A 582 7.65 -10.75 17.24
CA GLU A 582 6.52 -9.87 17.48
C GLU A 582 6.61 -8.62 16.62
N VAL A 583 5.46 -8.16 16.11
CA VAL A 583 5.34 -6.89 15.41
C VAL A 583 4.64 -5.89 16.31
N VAL A 584 5.39 -4.98 16.88
CA VAL A 584 4.85 -3.89 17.68
C VAL A 584 4.34 -2.80 16.75
N GLN A 585 3.03 -2.56 16.76
CA GLN A 585 2.34 -1.60 15.91
C GLN A 585 1.94 -0.38 16.76
N LEU A 586 2.30 0.82 16.28
CA LEU A 586 1.96 2.08 16.93
C LEU A 586 0.96 2.83 16.05
N TYR A 587 -0.21 3.09 16.60
CA TYR A 587 -1.27 3.87 16.00
C TYR A 587 -1.44 5.20 16.72
N VAL A 588 -1.86 6.23 15.98
CA VAL A 588 -2.22 7.54 16.51
C VAL A 588 -3.71 7.76 16.30
N ALA A 589 -4.41 8.18 17.35
CA ALA A 589 -5.81 8.61 17.31
C ALA A 589 -5.88 10.11 17.63
N ASP A 590 -6.51 10.87 16.75
CA ASP A 590 -6.74 12.30 16.93
C ASP A 590 -7.95 12.53 17.85
N CYS A 591 -7.75 13.21 18.98
CA CYS A 591 -8.79 13.60 19.92
C CYS A 591 -9.03 15.13 19.93
N THR A 592 -8.49 15.88 18.96
CA THR A 592 -8.58 17.32 18.91
C THR A 592 -9.96 17.85 18.46
N GLY A 593 -10.83 16.96 17.97
CA GLY A 593 -12.12 17.33 17.37
C GLY A 593 -12.05 17.68 15.89
N THR A 594 -10.90 17.46 15.25
CA THR A 594 -10.76 17.60 13.79
C THR A 594 -11.71 16.63 13.08
N THR A 595 -12.60 17.15 12.23
CA THR A 595 -13.57 16.35 11.49
C THR A 595 -12.91 15.54 10.38
N GLY A 596 -13.51 14.39 10.03
CA GLY A 596 -13.05 13.57 8.92
C GLY A 596 -11.71 12.85 9.16
N ARG A 597 -11.30 12.65 10.42
CA ARG A 597 -10.14 11.81 10.78
C ARG A 597 -10.59 10.38 11.04
N PRO A 598 -9.83 9.37 10.55
CA PRO A 598 -10.04 7.99 10.98
C PRO A 598 -9.87 7.84 12.51
N PRO A 599 -10.53 6.85 13.14
CA PRO A 599 -10.41 6.63 14.59
C PRO A 599 -8.99 6.42 15.07
N LYS A 600 -8.14 5.85 14.22
CA LYS A 600 -6.70 5.69 14.41
C LYS A 600 -6.01 5.38 13.09
N GLU A 601 -4.71 5.64 13.03
CA GLU A 601 -3.88 5.41 11.85
C GLU A 601 -2.53 4.81 12.27
N LEU A 602 -2.05 3.79 11.55
CA LEU A 602 -0.70 3.27 11.75
C LEU A 602 0.32 4.38 11.44
N ARG A 603 1.26 4.60 12.35
CA ARG A 603 2.35 5.58 12.15
C ARG A 603 3.72 4.95 12.22
N LYS A 604 3.91 3.93 13.03
CA LYS A 604 5.19 3.22 13.16
C LYS A 604 4.94 1.74 13.43
N PHE A 605 5.90 0.93 13.09
CA PHE A 605 5.93 -0.48 13.47
C PHE A 605 7.38 -0.97 13.56
N VAL A 606 7.60 -2.06 14.29
CA VAL A 606 8.91 -2.74 14.34
C VAL A 606 8.70 -4.21 14.65
N LYS A 607 9.44 -5.08 13.96
CA LYS A 607 9.47 -6.51 14.21
C LYS A 607 10.66 -6.86 15.11
N VAL A 608 10.42 -7.56 16.21
CA VAL A 608 11.45 -7.95 17.18
C VAL A 608 11.46 -9.46 17.40
N LYS A 609 12.65 -10.07 17.32
CA LYS A 609 12.85 -11.49 17.65
C LYS A 609 13.11 -11.61 19.14
N LEU A 610 12.45 -12.58 19.79
CA LEU A 610 12.53 -12.85 21.22
C LEU A 610 12.65 -14.36 21.48
N GLU A 611 13.67 -14.75 22.22
CA GLU A 611 13.81 -16.10 22.73
C GLU A 611 12.81 -16.34 23.89
N PRO A 612 12.51 -17.60 24.29
CA PRO A 612 11.65 -17.88 25.42
C PRO A 612 12.11 -17.17 26.69
N GLY A 613 11.21 -16.39 27.30
CA GLY A 613 11.51 -15.60 28.51
C GLY A 613 12.23 -14.27 28.26
N GLU A 614 12.75 -14.02 27.06
CA GLU A 614 13.44 -12.78 26.72
C GLU A 614 12.49 -11.58 26.69
N GLU A 615 12.98 -10.44 27.16
CA GLU A 615 12.29 -9.15 27.14
C GLU A 615 13.16 -8.12 26.43
N LYS A 616 12.59 -7.38 25.47
CA LYS A 616 13.26 -6.28 24.78
C LYS A 616 12.46 -5.00 24.89
N GLN A 617 13.15 -3.87 25.05
CA GLN A 617 12.55 -2.55 24.96
C GLN A 617 12.52 -2.10 23.49
N VAL A 618 11.35 -1.63 23.09
CA VAL A 618 11.10 -0.98 21.80
C VAL A 618 10.91 0.51 22.01
N GLU A 619 11.49 1.33 21.15
CA GLU A 619 11.36 2.79 21.20
C GLU A 619 10.93 3.31 19.83
N PHE A 620 9.93 4.20 19.81
CA PHE A 620 9.52 4.97 18.62
C PHE A 620 9.67 6.46 18.91
N THR A 621 10.02 7.23 17.88
CA THR A 621 10.04 8.69 17.93
C THR A 621 8.86 9.23 17.14
N LEU A 622 8.06 10.07 17.74
CA LEU A 622 6.94 10.79 17.11
C LEU A 622 7.24 12.27 17.00
N THR A 623 6.86 12.83 15.87
CA THR A 623 6.97 14.25 15.53
C THR A 623 5.58 14.80 15.15
N ALA A 624 5.48 16.10 14.90
CA ALA A 624 4.26 16.70 14.36
C ALA A 624 3.75 16.01 13.08
N GLN A 625 4.65 15.50 12.23
CA GLN A 625 4.28 14.78 11.01
C GLN A 625 3.45 13.52 11.30
N ASP A 626 3.76 12.80 12.38
CA ASP A 626 3.05 11.58 12.78
C ASP A 626 1.62 11.88 13.29
N LEU A 627 1.32 13.14 13.65
CA LEU A 627 0.01 13.61 14.09
C LEU A 627 -0.80 14.26 12.95
N SER A 628 -0.14 14.59 11.84
CA SER A 628 -0.66 15.44 10.77
C SER A 628 -1.68 14.73 9.87
N TYR A 629 -2.54 15.55 9.28
CA TYR A 629 -3.37 15.27 8.12
C TYR A 629 -3.11 16.36 7.05
N TYR A 630 -3.54 16.13 5.82
CA TYR A 630 -3.43 17.15 4.78
C TYR A 630 -4.63 18.08 4.84
N ASP A 631 -4.39 19.36 5.15
CA ASP A 631 -5.42 20.39 5.20
C ASP A 631 -5.49 21.11 3.85
N GLU A 632 -6.58 20.92 3.12
CA GLU A 632 -6.78 21.51 1.78
C GLU A 632 -6.90 23.04 1.83
N THR A 633 -7.33 23.61 2.97
CA THR A 633 -7.41 25.07 3.15
C THR A 633 -6.02 25.68 3.30
N LEU A 634 -5.13 24.96 4.00
CA LEU A 634 -3.72 25.36 4.15
C LEU A 634 -2.88 24.95 2.94
N GLY A 635 -3.35 24.00 2.11
CA GLY A 635 -2.55 23.36 1.06
C GLY A 635 -1.29 22.68 1.61
N SER A 636 -1.34 22.14 2.83
CA SER A 636 -0.17 21.56 3.51
C SER A 636 -0.55 20.61 4.63
N TRP A 637 0.42 19.81 5.07
CA TRP A 637 0.30 18.97 6.25
C TRP A 637 0.12 19.82 7.52
N TYR A 638 -0.83 19.44 8.35
CA TYR A 638 -1.18 20.14 9.58
C TYR A 638 -1.50 19.18 10.72
N ALA A 639 -0.86 19.37 11.87
CA ALA A 639 -1.22 18.75 13.13
C ALA A 639 -2.03 19.76 13.96
N ALA A 640 -3.27 19.43 14.27
CA ALA A 640 -4.11 20.30 15.10
C ALA A 640 -3.59 20.32 16.55
N PRO A 641 -3.58 21.47 17.25
CA PRO A 641 -3.24 21.47 18.66
C PRO A 641 -4.32 20.76 19.50
N GLY A 642 -3.90 20.01 20.51
CA GLY A 642 -4.81 19.27 21.38
C GLY A 642 -4.29 17.92 21.83
N GLU A 643 -5.21 17.07 22.25
CA GLU A 643 -4.90 15.73 22.75
C GLU A 643 -4.87 14.69 21.62
N TYR A 644 -3.87 13.80 21.69
CA TYR A 644 -3.75 12.62 20.84
C TYR A 644 -3.55 11.38 21.72
N LYS A 645 -4.09 10.25 21.27
CA LYS A 645 -3.82 8.95 21.89
C LYS A 645 -2.84 8.16 21.05
N ILE A 646 -1.85 7.61 21.72
CA ILE A 646 -0.85 6.71 21.15
C ILE A 646 -1.22 5.30 21.61
N LEU A 647 -1.52 4.45 20.62
CA LEU A 647 -2.02 3.11 20.81
C LEU A 647 -0.95 2.11 20.39
N LEU A 648 -0.50 1.26 21.30
CA LEU A 648 0.46 0.19 21.03
C LEU A 648 -0.26 -1.14 21.05
N GLY A 649 -0.11 -1.91 19.98
CA GLY A 649 -0.87 -3.14 19.82
C GLY A 649 -0.24 -4.17 18.91
N HIS A 650 -0.89 -5.30 18.93
CA HIS A 650 -0.61 -6.50 18.15
C HIS A 650 -1.28 -6.41 16.75
N SER A 651 -2.37 -5.65 16.67
CA SER A 651 -3.13 -5.36 15.45
C SER A 651 -3.90 -4.05 15.61
N SER A 652 -4.62 -3.63 14.57
CA SER A 652 -5.50 -2.46 14.65
C SER A 652 -6.60 -2.59 15.71
N ARG A 653 -6.94 -3.81 16.15
CA ARG A 653 -8.01 -4.07 17.15
C ARG A 653 -7.54 -4.76 18.43
N ASP A 654 -6.31 -5.21 18.48
CA ASP A 654 -5.71 -5.80 19.68
C ASP A 654 -4.68 -4.83 20.25
N ILE A 655 -5.19 -3.87 21.07
CA ILE A 655 -4.42 -2.79 21.67
C ILE A 655 -4.07 -3.14 23.10
N HIS A 656 -2.78 -3.16 23.42
CA HIS A 656 -2.24 -3.51 24.73
C HIS A 656 -1.92 -2.32 25.64
N ALA A 657 -1.64 -1.15 25.04
CA ALA A 657 -1.38 0.07 25.81
C ALA A 657 -1.92 1.30 25.07
N THR A 658 -2.43 2.25 25.86
CA THR A 658 -2.90 3.55 25.38
C THR A 658 -2.26 4.64 26.23
N LEU A 659 -1.59 5.60 25.57
CA LEU A 659 -0.95 6.74 26.20
C LEU A 659 -1.55 8.02 25.62
N SER A 660 -1.64 9.08 26.41
CA SER A 660 -2.11 10.40 25.95
C SER A 660 -0.94 11.36 25.85
N VAL A 661 -0.92 12.17 24.80
CA VAL A 661 0.05 13.25 24.60
C VAL A 661 -0.67 14.49 24.12
N ARG A 662 -0.26 15.66 24.62
CA ARG A 662 -0.75 16.96 24.16
C ARG A 662 0.23 17.55 23.15
N PHE A 663 -0.30 18.02 22.02
CA PHE A 663 0.49 18.70 20.99
C PHE A 663 0.12 20.18 20.94
N SER A 664 1.10 21.04 20.70
CA SER A 664 0.92 22.47 20.50
C SER A 664 1.65 22.97 19.24
N THR A 665 1.06 23.94 18.58
CA THR A 665 1.63 24.57 17.40
C THR A 665 1.25 26.06 17.34
N PRO A 666 2.14 26.96 16.93
CA PRO A 666 1.78 28.34 16.64
C PRO A 666 1.02 28.49 15.31
N ARG A 667 1.05 27.47 14.44
CA ARG A 667 0.32 27.48 13.18
C ARG A 667 -1.18 27.42 13.44
N ARG A 668 -1.92 28.30 12.76
CA ARG A 668 -3.39 28.33 12.81
C ARG A 668 -3.95 28.08 11.43
N ARG A 669 -5.09 27.40 11.35
CA ARG A 669 -5.85 27.34 10.10
C ARG A 669 -6.34 28.73 9.75
N PRO A 670 -6.30 29.12 8.45
CA PRO A 670 -6.96 30.34 8.01
C PRO A 670 -8.45 30.28 8.39
N PHE A 671 -8.91 31.27 9.11
CA PHE A 671 -10.32 31.45 9.40
C PHE A 671 -10.89 32.47 8.43
N VAL A 672 -11.53 32.00 7.35
CA VAL A 672 -12.17 32.89 6.38
C VAL A 672 -13.54 33.27 6.92
N ILE A 673 -13.70 34.56 7.24
CA ILE A 673 -14.95 35.10 7.77
C ILE A 673 -15.72 35.78 6.64
N ASP A 674 -16.91 35.24 6.35
CA ASP A 674 -17.89 35.79 5.41
C ASP A 674 -19.29 35.84 6.04
N GLU A 675 -20.27 36.24 5.28
CA GLU A 675 -21.66 36.34 5.74
C GLU A 675 -22.32 34.99 6.07
N ASN A 676 -21.72 33.86 5.61
CA ASN A 676 -22.18 32.51 5.91
C ASN A 676 -21.50 31.92 7.14
N THR A 677 -20.44 32.55 7.66
CA THR A 677 -19.77 32.09 8.88
C THR A 677 -20.77 32.12 10.04
N THR A 678 -20.85 31.00 10.77
CA THR A 678 -21.84 30.83 11.82
C THR A 678 -21.44 31.46 13.13
N ILE A 679 -22.42 31.80 13.95
CA ILE A 679 -22.20 32.34 15.30
C ILE A 679 -21.37 31.37 16.13
N GLY A 680 -21.62 30.03 15.97
CA GLY A 680 -20.88 29.03 16.68
C GLY A 680 -19.41 28.93 16.27
N GLU A 681 -19.10 29.05 14.98
CA GLU A 681 -17.69 29.11 14.50
C GLU A 681 -16.96 30.31 15.09
N LEU A 682 -17.61 31.46 15.09
CA LEU A 682 -17.03 32.70 15.64
C LEU A 682 -16.92 32.70 17.17
N SER A 683 -17.79 31.95 17.85
CA SER A 683 -17.77 31.80 19.32
C SER A 683 -16.70 30.84 19.80
N LYS A 684 -16.26 29.94 18.93
CA LYS A 684 -15.19 28.92 19.21
C LYS A 684 -13.79 29.47 18.95
N ASP A 685 -13.65 30.52 18.16
CA ASP A 685 -12.35 31.14 17.90
C ASP A 685 -12.08 32.26 18.97
N ASP A 686 -10.96 32.14 19.67
CA ASP A 686 -10.57 33.02 20.77
C ASP A 686 -10.44 34.50 20.37
N ARG A 687 -10.16 34.78 19.08
CA ARG A 687 -10.03 36.12 18.53
C ARG A 687 -11.38 36.82 18.28
N THR A 688 -12.43 36.03 18.03
CA THR A 688 -13.75 36.52 17.64
C THR A 688 -14.82 36.32 18.70
N ALA A 689 -14.61 35.35 19.64
CA ALA A 689 -15.59 34.98 20.66
C ALA A 689 -16.10 36.19 21.48
N GLY A 690 -15.19 37.08 21.94
CA GLY A 690 -15.56 38.25 22.71
C GLY A 690 -16.40 39.25 21.92
N ILE A 691 -16.13 39.40 20.62
CA ILE A 691 -16.86 40.27 19.71
C ILE A 691 -18.29 39.75 19.52
N ILE A 692 -18.42 38.45 19.26
CA ILE A 692 -19.73 37.82 19.05
C ILE A 692 -20.57 37.82 20.34
N GLN A 693 -19.97 37.58 21.51
CA GLN A 693 -20.67 37.71 22.79
C GLN A 693 -21.25 39.12 23.01
N GLN A 694 -20.51 40.16 22.64
CA GLN A 694 -21.01 41.54 22.72
C GLN A 694 -22.17 41.79 21.74
N VAL A 695 -22.07 41.27 20.51
CA VAL A 695 -23.14 41.39 19.50
C VAL A 695 -24.40 40.66 19.96
N LEU A 696 -24.26 39.43 20.50
CA LEU A 696 -25.39 38.65 21.01
C LEU A 696 -26.02 39.32 22.25
N ALA A 697 -25.22 39.90 23.15
CA ALA A 697 -25.74 40.65 24.31
C ALA A 697 -26.55 41.87 23.91
N GLN A 698 -26.14 42.57 22.86
CA GLN A 698 -26.87 43.72 22.32
C GLN A 698 -28.13 43.31 21.53
N ALA A 699 -28.08 42.17 20.83
CA ALA A 699 -29.16 41.63 20.04
C ALA A 699 -30.15 40.75 20.85
N GLY A 700 -29.82 40.40 22.08
CA GLY A 700 -30.50 39.36 22.86
C GLY A 700 -32.00 39.56 23.07
N ASN A 701 -32.48 40.80 23.17
CA ASN A 701 -33.91 41.11 23.26
C ASN A 701 -34.65 41.03 21.91
N THR A 702 -33.94 41.11 20.81
CA THR A 702 -34.55 41.15 19.46
C THR A 702 -34.55 39.73 18.87
N LEU A 703 -33.54 38.90 19.12
CA LEU A 703 -33.40 37.53 18.61
C LEU A 703 -34.31 36.52 19.36
N THR A 704 -34.65 36.81 20.62
CA THR A 704 -35.49 35.95 21.45
C THR A 704 -36.96 36.36 21.48
N GLY A 705 -37.37 37.34 20.68
CA GLY A 705 -38.78 37.81 20.59
C GLY A 705 -39.33 38.50 21.81
N GLY A 706 -38.48 39.09 22.67
CA GLY A 706 -38.90 40.01 23.75
C GLY A 706 -39.56 39.39 24.97
N ASN A 707 -39.72 38.08 25.04
CA ASN A 707 -40.28 37.36 26.19
C ASN A 707 -39.26 36.34 26.74
N ALA A 708 -38.72 36.63 27.91
CA ALA A 708 -37.90 35.69 28.69
C ALA A 708 -38.70 34.58 29.36
N GLY A 709 -39.89 34.28 28.88
CA GLY A 709 -40.72 33.14 29.30
C GLY A 709 -40.60 32.08 28.24
N GLY A 710 -40.12 30.89 28.63
CA GLY A 710 -39.76 29.77 27.81
C GLY A 710 -40.55 29.60 26.52
N SER A 711 -39.85 29.44 25.43
CA SER A 711 -40.44 29.12 24.13
C SER A 711 -41.26 27.85 24.24
N GLU A 712 -42.53 27.91 23.88
CA GLU A 712 -43.40 26.72 23.76
C GLU A 712 -42.93 25.78 22.62
N ILE A 713 -41.94 26.24 21.80
CA ILE A 713 -41.57 25.58 20.55
C ILE A 713 -40.24 24.78 20.70
N ALA A 714 -39.35 25.18 21.62
CA ALA A 714 -38.04 24.50 21.81
C ALA A 714 -37.46 24.72 23.19
N SER A 715 -36.67 23.73 23.70
CA SER A 715 -35.88 23.87 24.93
C SER A 715 -34.83 24.99 24.76
N SER A 716 -34.36 25.52 25.88
CA SER A 716 -33.26 26.54 25.88
C SER A 716 -32.00 26.02 25.20
N GLU A 717 -31.75 24.72 25.30
CA GLU A 717 -30.61 24.05 24.64
C GLU A 717 -30.80 23.96 23.13
N ALA A 718 -32.00 23.67 22.64
CA ALA A 718 -32.29 23.66 21.20
C ALA A 718 -32.18 25.07 20.60
N VAL A 719 -32.63 26.13 21.31
CA VAL A 719 -32.46 27.50 20.87
C VAL A 719 -30.98 27.88 20.82
N ALA A 720 -30.16 27.48 21.78
CA ALA A 720 -28.74 27.73 21.76
C ALA A 720 -28.04 27.05 20.57
N GLN A 721 -28.42 25.80 20.24
CA GLN A 721 -27.91 25.09 19.07
C GLN A 721 -28.36 25.71 17.75
N MET A 722 -29.59 26.21 17.68
CA MET A 722 -30.08 26.95 16.50
C MET A 722 -29.29 28.25 16.27
N LEU A 723 -29.01 28.98 17.35
CA LEU A 723 -28.17 30.18 17.30
C LEU A 723 -26.73 29.83 16.92
N ASP A 724 -26.16 28.76 17.46
CA ASP A 724 -24.81 28.33 17.15
C ASP A 724 -24.63 28.03 15.64
N SER A 725 -25.64 27.43 15.00
CA SER A 725 -25.64 27.13 13.57
C SER A 725 -26.10 28.30 12.66
N MET A 726 -26.51 29.43 13.24
CA MET A 726 -26.99 30.58 12.47
C MET A 726 -25.83 31.28 11.78
N PRO A 727 -25.84 31.48 10.45
CA PRO A 727 -24.85 32.28 9.75
C PRO A 727 -25.06 33.78 10.05
N LEU A 728 -24.00 34.58 9.96
CA LEU A 728 -24.08 36.04 10.19
C LEU A 728 -25.19 36.70 9.38
N ARG A 729 -25.38 36.33 8.10
CA ARG A 729 -26.49 36.83 7.28
C ARG A 729 -27.88 36.55 7.87
N GLY A 730 -28.01 35.51 8.67
CA GLY A 730 -29.26 35.14 9.32
C GLY A 730 -29.71 36.16 10.37
N ILE A 731 -28.79 36.91 10.93
CA ILE A 731 -29.08 37.99 11.91
C ILE A 731 -30.02 39.06 11.28
N VAL A 732 -29.86 39.31 9.99
CA VAL A 732 -30.71 40.27 9.25
C VAL A 732 -32.18 39.83 9.22
N ASN A 733 -32.41 38.52 9.07
CA ASN A 733 -33.76 37.97 8.98
C ASN A 733 -34.56 38.15 10.29
N PHE A 734 -33.87 38.21 11.41
CA PHE A 734 -34.47 38.42 12.73
C PHE A 734 -34.43 39.87 13.21
N GLY A 735 -33.40 40.64 12.81
CA GLY A 735 -33.19 42.03 13.25
C GLY A 735 -33.67 43.11 12.25
N GLY A 736 -34.15 42.68 11.06
CA GLY A 736 -34.68 43.58 10.06
C GLY A 736 -33.67 44.64 9.50
N PRO A 737 -34.14 45.80 9.03
CA PRO A 737 -33.27 46.79 8.38
C PRO A 737 -32.15 47.34 9.27
N ALA A 738 -32.36 47.39 10.58
CA ALA A 738 -31.31 47.81 11.53
C ALA A 738 -30.14 46.83 11.57
N ALA A 739 -30.40 45.51 11.57
CA ALA A 739 -29.40 44.49 11.54
C ALA A 739 -28.68 44.40 10.18
N ALA A 740 -29.38 44.69 9.08
CA ALA A 740 -28.78 44.70 7.75
C ALA A 740 -27.61 45.71 7.64
N GLY A 741 -27.74 46.88 8.27
CA GLY A 741 -26.69 47.89 8.31
C GLY A 741 -25.47 47.49 9.18
N MET A 742 -25.60 46.52 10.04
CA MET A 742 -24.54 46.08 10.97
C MET A 742 -23.63 44.98 10.40
N ILE A 743 -24.07 44.19 9.42
CA ILE A 743 -23.33 43.02 8.92
C ILE A 743 -21.96 43.40 8.31
N THR A 744 -21.94 44.40 7.42
CA THR A 744 -20.69 44.82 6.77
C THR A 744 -19.67 45.34 7.77
N PRO A 745 -20.01 46.29 8.70
CA PRO A 745 -19.08 46.72 9.74
C PRO A 745 -18.63 45.58 10.66
N LEU A 746 -19.54 44.66 11.02
CA LEU A 746 -19.21 43.48 11.83
C LEU A 746 -18.22 42.56 11.14
N LEU A 747 -18.41 42.28 9.86
CA LEU A 747 -17.47 41.49 9.05
C LEU A 747 -16.08 42.15 9.00
N GLU A 748 -16.01 43.48 8.87
CA GLU A 748 -14.74 44.24 8.88
C GLU A 748 -14.03 44.09 10.23
N ILE A 749 -14.76 44.23 11.34
CA ILE A 749 -14.22 44.09 12.70
C ILE A 749 -13.73 42.66 12.93
N LEU A 750 -14.53 41.66 12.57
CA LEU A 750 -14.19 40.24 12.74
C LEU A 750 -12.98 39.85 11.89
N ARG A 751 -12.91 40.32 10.63
CA ARG A 751 -11.75 40.08 9.75
C ARG A 751 -10.48 40.77 10.27
N ALA A 752 -10.60 41.95 10.83
CA ALA A 752 -9.47 42.63 11.46
C ALA A 752 -8.96 41.89 12.72
N ALA A 753 -9.87 41.28 13.49
CA ALA A 753 -9.51 40.55 14.70
C ALA A 753 -8.73 39.25 14.43
N ILE A 754 -8.84 38.69 13.22
CA ILE A 754 -8.16 37.44 12.84
C ILE A 754 -6.87 37.66 12.04
N GLN A 755 -6.58 38.86 11.60
CA GLN A 755 -5.31 39.26 10.97
C GLN A 755 -4.20 39.37 12.02
#